data_8d93e13df27b711875785de2e72dbcd1
#
_entry.id   8d93e13df27b711875785de2e72dbcd1
#
_cell.length_a   1.000
_cell.length_b   1.000
_cell.length_c   1.000
_cell.angle_alpha   90.00
_cell.angle_beta   90.00
_cell.angle_gamma   90.00
#
_symmetry.space_group_name_H-M   'P 1'
#
loop_
_entity.id
_entity.type
_entity.pdbx_description
1 polymer ?
#
loop_
_entity_poly.entity_id
_entity_poly.type
_entity_poly.pdbx_seq_one_letter_code
_entity_poly.pdbx_strand_id
1 'polypeptide(L)'
;MSERKLLHGGDYNPEQWLDRPDILEQDITMMKQAHVNVVTLGVFSWSVMEPREGEYHFDWLEAIIHTLYANGISTILATPSAARPAWMAQKYPEVRRVRADRTRELFRRRQNYCYTSPLFRQKVRAIDEQLARRFGGDPAVILWHISNEMGGDCHCPLCQAEFRRWLQARYGSLEALNKAWNARFWSHDYTDWDQIESPAPQGEDAVQGLTLDWKRFVSDRHIDFFKFERDVIRGILPEAKFTTNLMYRFHDIDYHDLAKELDLVSWDNYPTWHKPSETVEQTALDTAMMHDLFYSLKGKPFLIMESSPSFTNWQPVTKQKKPGVAMLSALQGVAHGADGVCYFQWRASRGAEEKFHGAVVGHDGRSDARTFRETAEVGAALEQLACAAGAGRPRQAAIVHDWPNMWALEGSSGPRNLGLGYWRELACHYNALARAGVTVDFIGQGSDLAGYSLVVAPMLYLLREDFAEKLCRFARRGGTVVVSQWSGVVDESDLCRLGDTPYGLTELLGLRRAEIDGLYDEERRRCIPAPGAPLPLPATQASVLCEVPALNETDPATPLLLYDEDYFAGAPAAAVHPCGNGRAYYLASRFTRDFYSALYAGLAREAGLPPASPLSLPAGVLAARRDGLLFVQNCNPCPEKALDTVLPAYGTAVWQQDGSRLTRLL
;
A
#
# COMPACT_ATOMS: atom_id res chain seq x y z
N MET A 1 9.25 25.96 -19.09
CA MET A 1 8.54 25.04 -18.16
C MET A 1 7.73 24.12 -19.05
N SER A 2 7.99 22.78 -19.07
CA SER A 2 7.09 21.86 -19.74
C SER A 2 5.71 22.00 -19.09
N GLU A 3 4.65 22.05 -19.88
CA GLU A 3 3.27 22.05 -19.37
C GLU A 3 3.10 20.87 -18.40
N ARG A 4 2.73 21.16 -17.16
CA ARG A 4 2.36 20.12 -16.20
C ARG A 4 1.12 19.42 -16.72
N LYS A 5 1.15 18.11 -16.82
CA LYS A 5 0.00 17.29 -17.26
C LYS A 5 -0.12 16.06 -16.39
N LEU A 6 -1.34 15.57 -16.21
CA LEU A 6 -1.58 14.26 -15.65
C LEU A 6 -1.27 13.20 -16.70
N LEU A 7 -0.64 12.10 -16.29
CA LEU A 7 -0.31 10.99 -17.18
C LEU A 7 -1.54 10.08 -17.38
N HIS A 8 -1.74 9.64 -18.61
CA HIS A 8 -2.81 8.72 -18.98
C HIS A 8 -2.34 7.72 -20.02
N GLY A 9 -2.51 6.42 -19.75
CA GLY A 9 -2.08 5.38 -20.68
C GLY A 9 -2.07 4.00 -20.04
N GLY A 10 -1.00 3.23 -20.23
CA GLY A 10 -0.90 1.90 -19.61
C GLY A 10 0.20 1.05 -20.21
N ASP A 11 0.23 -0.20 -19.78
CA ASP A 11 1.16 -1.20 -20.30
C ASP A 11 0.82 -1.51 -21.74
N TYR A 12 1.82 -1.34 -22.59
CA TYR A 12 1.75 -1.65 -23.98
C TYR A 12 2.75 -2.77 -24.31
N ASN A 13 2.24 -3.90 -24.81
CA ASN A 13 3.02 -5.11 -25.09
C ASN A 13 3.08 -5.36 -26.62
N PRO A 14 3.72 -4.46 -27.40
CA PRO A 14 3.75 -4.53 -28.87
C PRO A 14 4.57 -5.71 -29.40
N GLU A 15 5.45 -6.29 -28.57
CA GLU A 15 6.21 -7.50 -28.92
C GLU A 15 5.33 -8.69 -29.30
N GLN A 16 4.06 -8.69 -28.87
CA GLN A 16 3.08 -9.71 -29.25
C GLN A 16 2.52 -9.51 -30.68
N TRP A 17 2.81 -8.36 -31.31
CA TRP A 17 2.18 -7.91 -32.56
C TRP A 17 3.18 -7.48 -33.64
N LEU A 18 4.49 -7.82 -33.48
CA LEU A 18 5.53 -7.38 -34.41
C LEU A 18 5.33 -7.89 -35.85
N ASP A 19 4.60 -8.98 -36.02
CA ASP A 19 4.18 -9.53 -37.33
C ASP A 19 2.86 -8.93 -37.86
N ARG A 20 2.26 -7.96 -37.12
CA ARG A 20 0.96 -7.34 -37.44
C ARG A 20 1.06 -5.80 -37.39
N PRO A 21 1.71 -5.19 -38.40
CA PRO A 21 1.85 -3.73 -38.47
C PRO A 21 0.50 -2.98 -38.51
N ASP A 22 -0.54 -3.61 -39.06
CA ASP A 22 -1.91 -3.10 -39.09
C ASP A 22 -2.47 -2.87 -37.65
N ILE A 23 -2.13 -3.75 -36.70
CA ILE A 23 -2.53 -3.63 -35.30
C ILE A 23 -1.74 -2.51 -34.63
N LEU A 24 -0.43 -2.40 -34.87
CA LEU A 24 0.39 -1.33 -34.29
C LEU A 24 -0.09 0.06 -34.76
N GLU A 25 -0.43 0.22 -36.05
CA GLU A 25 -1.02 1.45 -36.60
C GLU A 25 -2.39 1.78 -36.00
N GLN A 26 -3.24 0.75 -35.84
CA GLN A 26 -4.54 0.89 -35.17
C GLN A 26 -4.36 1.34 -33.71
N ASP A 27 -3.43 0.73 -32.98
CA ASP A 27 -3.17 1.08 -31.58
C ASP A 27 -2.78 2.55 -31.38
N ILE A 28 -1.87 3.06 -32.23
CA ILE A 28 -1.48 4.48 -32.17
C ILE A 28 -2.70 5.38 -32.43
N THR A 29 -3.52 5.04 -33.42
CA THR A 29 -4.73 5.80 -33.74
C THR A 29 -5.70 5.81 -32.55
N MET A 30 -5.92 4.66 -31.92
CA MET A 30 -6.83 4.50 -30.79
C MET A 30 -6.25 5.16 -29.51
N MET A 31 -4.95 5.11 -29.28
CA MET A 31 -4.28 5.81 -28.17
C MET A 31 -4.54 7.31 -28.25
N LYS A 32 -4.44 7.92 -29.43
CA LYS A 32 -4.76 9.34 -29.62
C LYS A 32 -6.24 9.64 -29.34
N GLN A 33 -7.16 8.78 -29.79
CA GLN A 33 -8.60 8.92 -29.52
C GLN A 33 -8.92 8.80 -28.03
N ALA A 34 -8.13 8.02 -27.28
CA ALA A 34 -8.30 7.84 -25.85
C ALA A 34 -7.50 8.85 -25.00
N HIS A 35 -6.91 9.89 -25.60
CA HIS A 35 -6.07 10.89 -24.91
C HIS A 35 -4.87 10.27 -24.17
N VAL A 36 -4.29 9.19 -24.69
CA VAL A 36 -3.09 8.58 -24.12
C VAL A 36 -1.88 9.48 -24.36
N ASN A 37 -1.08 9.70 -23.33
CA ASN A 37 0.13 10.52 -23.41
C ASN A 37 1.38 9.82 -22.86
N VAL A 38 1.22 8.61 -22.31
CA VAL A 38 2.31 7.77 -21.81
C VAL A 38 1.97 6.29 -21.98
N VAL A 39 2.97 5.46 -22.23
CA VAL A 39 2.87 4.01 -22.13
C VAL A 39 4.08 3.41 -21.44
N THR A 40 3.89 2.26 -20.78
CA THR A 40 4.98 1.44 -20.24
C THR A 40 5.36 0.38 -21.26
N LEU A 41 6.65 0.26 -21.58
CA LEU A 41 7.18 -0.67 -22.56
C LEU A 41 8.26 -1.56 -21.94
N GLY A 42 8.32 -2.80 -22.42
CA GLY A 42 9.46 -3.67 -22.17
C GLY A 42 9.40 -4.56 -20.93
N VAL A 43 8.36 -4.45 -20.10
CA VAL A 43 8.25 -5.13 -18.80
C VAL A 43 8.52 -6.64 -18.89
N PHE A 44 7.94 -7.33 -19.88
CA PHE A 44 8.04 -8.78 -20.03
C PHE A 44 8.78 -9.22 -21.31
N SER A 45 9.50 -8.30 -21.96
CA SER A 45 10.04 -8.49 -23.30
C SER A 45 11.45 -9.09 -23.36
N TRP A 46 12.03 -9.58 -22.24
CA TRP A 46 13.42 -10.06 -22.23
C TRP A 46 13.72 -11.09 -23.31
N SER A 47 12.83 -12.09 -23.51
CA SER A 47 13.03 -13.12 -24.51
C SER A 47 13.00 -12.63 -25.98
N VAL A 48 12.38 -11.47 -26.24
CA VAL A 48 12.38 -10.80 -27.55
C VAL A 48 13.59 -9.88 -27.69
N MET A 49 13.98 -9.22 -26.61
CA MET A 49 15.18 -8.37 -26.56
C MET A 49 16.47 -9.18 -26.61
N GLU A 50 16.51 -10.36 -25.99
CA GLU A 50 17.66 -11.28 -25.94
C GLU A 50 17.17 -12.74 -26.17
N PRO A 51 16.84 -13.13 -27.42
CA PRO A 51 16.34 -14.45 -27.74
C PRO A 51 17.34 -15.58 -27.49
N ARG A 52 18.64 -15.26 -27.56
CA ARG A 52 19.76 -16.11 -27.14
C ARG A 52 20.72 -15.29 -26.31
N GLU A 53 21.42 -15.95 -25.42
CA GLU A 53 22.37 -15.30 -24.53
C GLU A 53 23.40 -14.44 -25.29
N GLY A 54 23.41 -13.13 -25.02
CA GLY A 54 24.30 -12.15 -25.63
C GLY A 54 23.89 -11.65 -27.02
N GLU A 55 22.76 -12.12 -27.57
CA GLU A 55 22.22 -11.63 -28.85
C GLU A 55 21.10 -10.61 -28.57
N TYR A 56 21.40 -9.30 -28.68
CA TYR A 56 20.47 -8.23 -28.35
C TYR A 56 19.78 -7.65 -29.57
N HIS A 57 18.45 -7.54 -29.52
CA HIS A 57 17.58 -7.07 -30.60
C HIS A 57 16.67 -5.95 -30.10
N PHE A 58 17.07 -4.69 -30.25
CA PHE A 58 16.31 -3.53 -29.76
C PHE A 58 15.69 -2.67 -30.87
N ASP A 59 15.96 -2.94 -32.15
CA ASP A 59 15.51 -2.08 -33.26
C ASP A 59 13.98 -1.94 -33.32
N TRP A 60 13.26 -3.02 -33.01
CA TRP A 60 11.80 -3.00 -32.93
C TRP A 60 11.30 -2.07 -31.81
N LEU A 61 11.93 -2.11 -30.66
CA LEU A 61 11.57 -1.29 -29.49
C LEU A 61 11.84 0.18 -29.76
N GLU A 62 12.99 0.51 -30.35
CA GLU A 62 13.34 1.87 -30.77
C GLU A 62 12.35 2.44 -31.79
N ALA A 63 12.01 1.66 -32.81
CA ALA A 63 11.04 2.07 -33.82
C ALA A 63 9.66 2.38 -33.21
N ILE A 64 9.22 1.58 -32.24
CA ILE A 64 7.95 1.79 -31.53
C ILE A 64 8.03 3.04 -30.63
N ILE A 65 9.09 3.20 -29.84
CA ILE A 65 9.31 4.39 -28.98
C ILE A 65 9.27 5.66 -29.82
N HIS A 66 9.98 5.69 -30.94
CA HIS A 66 10.01 6.87 -31.83
C HIS A 66 8.65 7.13 -32.49
N THR A 67 7.93 6.07 -32.89
CA THR A 67 6.58 6.21 -33.46
C THR A 67 5.59 6.78 -32.44
N LEU A 68 5.62 6.29 -31.19
CA LEU A 68 4.81 6.81 -30.10
C LEU A 68 5.13 8.28 -29.83
N TYR A 69 6.42 8.61 -29.70
CA TYR A 69 6.86 9.98 -29.41
C TYR A 69 6.47 10.97 -30.51
N ALA A 70 6.59 10.59 -31.77
CA ALA A 70 6.12 11.39 -32.91
C ALA A 70 4.61 11.66 -32.87
N ASN A 71 3.83 10.83 -32.13
CA ASN A 71 2.41 11.00 -31.90
C ASN A 71 2.06 11.62 -30.53
N GLY A 72 3.06 12.17 -29.80
CA GLY A 72 2.86 12.87 -28.53
C GLY A 72 2.75 11.94 -27.31
N ILE A 73 3.14 10.67 -27.45
CA ILE A 73 3.07 9.65 -26.40
C ILE A 73 4.49 9.36 -25.90
N SER A 74 4.74 9.63 -24.62
CA SER A 74 6.04 9.34 -23.97
C SER A 74 6.12 7.88 -23.50
N THR A 75 7.32 7.43 -23.20
CA THR A 75 7.60 6.07 -22.74
C THR A 75 8.10 6.05 -21.30
N ILE A 76 7.53 5.18 -20.48
CA ILE A 76 8.14 4.64 -19.28
C ILE A 76 8.82 3.34 -19.71
N LEU A 77 10.16 3.31 -19.69
CA LEU A 77 10.91 2.14 -20.15
C LEU A 77 11.22 1.21 -18.99
N ALA A 78 10.79 -0.04 -19.10
CA ALA A 78 11.02 -1.03 -18.07
C ALA A 78 12.30 -1.84 -18.30
N THR A 79 12.98 -2.23 -17.19
CA THR A 79 13.92 -3.32 -17.21
C THR A 79 13.15 -4.65 -17.22
N PRO A 80 13.53 -5.63 -18.03
CA PRO A 80 12.69 -6.82 -18.26
C PRO A 80 12.94 -7.94 -17.23
N SER A 81 13.56 -7.63 -16.10
CA SER A 81 14.03 -8.62 -15.13
C SER A 81 12.90 -9.41 -14.46
N ALA A 82 11.67 -8.89 -14.46
CA ALA A 82 10.50 -9.59 -13.90
C ALA A 82 10.21 -10.95 -14.55
N ALA A 83 10.52 -11.10 -15.84
CA ALA A 83 10.24 -12.31 -16.62
C ALA A 83 11.47 -12.76 -17.40
N ARG A 84 12.34 -13.54 -16.77
CA ARG A 84 13.55 -14.07 -17.41
C ARG A 84 13.25 -15.06 -18.54
N PRO A 85 14.11 -15.11 -19.58
CA PRO A 85 13.91 -16.02 -20.72
C PRO A 85 14.15 -17.49 -20.34
N ALA A 86 13.54 -18.39 -21.14
CA ALA A 86 13.61 -19.84 -20.93
C ALA A 86 15.04 -20.40 -21.04
N TRP A 87 15.86 -19.84 -21.96
CA TRP A 87 17.25 -20.26 -22.13
C TRP A 87 18.07 -20.11 -20.83
N MET A 88 17.82 -19.03 -20.06
CA MET A 88 18.50 -18.80 -18.79
C MET A 88 18.12 -19.87 -17.76
N ALA A 89 16.84 -20.22 -17.63
CA ALA A 89 16.39 -21.24 -16.70
C ALA A 89 16.89 -22.63 -17.04
N GLN A 90 17.07 -22.92 -18.34
CA GLN A 90 17.56 -24.21 -18.83
C GLN A 90 19.07 -24.33 -18.69
N LYS A 91 19.82 -23.30 -19.08
CA LYS A 91 21.29 -23.30 -19.04
C LYS A 91 21.82 -23.14 -17.62
N TYR A 92 21.11 -22.42 -16.76
CA TYR A 92 21.53 -22.04 -15.41
C TYR A 92 20.42 -22.34 -14.38
N PRO A 93 20.12 -23.64 -14.12
CA PRO A 93 19.03 -24.01 -13.21
C PRO A 93 19.18 -23.48 -11.79
N GLU A 94 20.40 -23.12 -11.36
CA GLU A 94 20.68 -22.54 -10.05
C GLU A 94 20.11 -21.13 -9.86
N VAL A 95 19.77 -20.40 -10.94
CA VAL A 95 19.10 -19.09 -10.80
C VAL A 95 17.65 -19.22 -10.34
N ARG A 96 17.06 -20.42 -10.49
CA ARG A 96 15.67 -20.66 -10.11
C ARG A 96 15.50 -20.63 -8.59
N ARG A 97 14.40 -20.05 -8.16
CA ARG A 97 14.02 -19.93 -6.76
C ARG A 97 13.93 -21.30 -6.07
N VAL A 98 14.27 -21.34 -4.80
CA VAL A 98 14.08 -22.47 -3.89
C VAL A 98 13.04 -22.06 -2.86
N ARG A 99 12.01 -22.86 -2.69
CA ARG A 99 10.90 -22.64 -1.75
C ARG A 99 11.32 -22.91 -0.29
N ALA A 100 10.46 -22.55 0.66
CA ALA A 100 10.68 -22.80 2.08
C ALA A 100 10.88 -24.31 2.39
N ASP A 101 10.18 -25.21 1.68
CA ASP A 101 10.34 -26.66 1.76
C ASP A 101 11.65 -27.20 1.13
N ARG A 102 12.55 -26.28 0.70
CA ARG A 102 13.84 -26.57 0.03
C ARG A 102 13.70 -27.17 -1.38
N THR A 103 12.50 -27.22 -1.95
CA THR A 103 12.33 -27.66 -3.35
C THR A 103 12.65 -26.53 -4.31
N ARG A 104 13.42 -26.84 -5.38
CA ARG A 104 13.74 -25.87 -6.44
C ARG A 104 12.60 -25.76 -7.43
N GLU A 105 12.15 -24.54 -7.75
CA GLU A 105 11.12 -24.31 -8.76
C GLU A 105 11.59 -24.69 -10.16
N LEU A 106 10.63 -25.09 -11.00
CA LEU A 106 10.86 -25.25 -12.44
C LEU A 106 10.70 -23.91 -13.14
N PHE A 107 11.00 -23.87 -14.46
CA PHE A 107 10.64 -22.72 -15.27
C PHE A 107 9.12 -22.59 -15.34
N ARG A 108 8.60 -21.53 -14.78
CA ARG A 108 7.16 -21.27 -14.70
C ARG A 108 6.96 -19.76 -14.55
N ARG A 109 5.79 -19.26 -14.81
CA ARG A 109 5.38 -17.88 -14.58
C ARG A 109 6.56 -16.86 -14.50
N ARG A 110 6.34 -15.66 -14.04
CA ARG A 110 7.35 -14.63 -13.76
C ARG A 110 7.88 -14.73 -12.32
N GLN A 111 8.97 -14.03 -12.01
CA GLN A 111 9.57 -13.87 -10.65
C GLN A 111 9.98 -15.18 -9.95
N ASN A 112 10.35 -16.21 -10.69
CA ASN A 112 10.80 -17.49 -10.12
C ASN A 112 12.33 -17.65 -10.13
N TYR A 113 13.04 -16.60 -9.78
CA TYR A 113 14.48 -16.51 -9.71
C TYR A 113 14.95 -16.01 -8.34
N CYS A 114 16.22 -16.22 -8.04
CA CYS A 114 16.85 -15.81 -6.80
C CYS A 114 17.49 -14.42 -6.94
N TYR A 115 17.02 -13.43 -6.22
CA TYR A 115 17.59 -12.08 -6.21
C TYR A 115 19.03 -12.00 -5.68
N THR A 116 19.46 -13.01 -4.89
CA THR A 116 20.82 -13.11 -4.35
C THR A 116 21.78 -13.76 -5.34
N SER A 117 21.29 -14.42 -6.42
CA SER A 117 22.16 -15.12 -7.39
C SER A 117 23.11 -14.18 -8.11
N PRO A 118 24.46 -14.35 -7.97
CA PRO A 118 25.42 -13.50 -8.68
C PRO A 118 25.28 -13.64 -10.20
N LEU A 119 24.96 -14.85 -10.68
CA LEU A 119 24.79 -15.11 -12.10
C LEU A 119 23.55 -14.40 -12.65
N PHE A 120 22.41 -14.46 -11.94
CA PHE A 120 21.21 -13.73 -12.35
C PHE A 120 21.50 -12.22 -12.42
N ARG A 121 22.13 -11.65 -11.39
CA ARG A 121 22.54 -10.25 -11.36
C ARG A 121 23.51 -9.89 -12.51
N GLN A 122 24.42 -10.79 -12.87
CA GLN A 122 25.31 -10.58 -14.02
C GLN A 122 24.52 -10.45 -15.33
N LYS A 123 23.46 -11.28 -15.54
CA LYS A 123 22.63 -11.23 -16.75
C LYS A 123 21.74 -9.99 -16.77
N VAL A 124 21.15 -9.64 -15.64
CA VAL A 124 20.39 -8.40 -15.47
C VAL A 124 21.28 -7.19 -15.78
N ARG A 125 22.47 -7.09 -15.18
CA ARG A 125 23.43 -6.02 -15.47
C ARG A 125 23.69 -5.89 -16.97
N ALA A 126 23.91 -7.02 -17.66
CA ALA A 126 24.27 -7.00 -19.07
C ALA A 126 23.16 -6.40 -19.93
N ILE A 127 21.88 -6.79 -19.70
CA ILE A 127 20.78 -6.24 -20.49
C ILE A 127 20.46 -4.80 -20.09
N ASP A 128 20.52 -4.44 -18.82
CA ASP A 128 20.27 -3.08 -18.32
C ASP A 128 21.31 -2.08 -18.88
N GLU A 129 22.59 -2.48 -18.94
CA GLU A 129 23.63 -1.67 -19.59
C GLU A 129 23.37 -1.45 -21.09
N GLN A 130 22.87 -2.47 -21.80
CA GLN A 130 22.51 -2.33 -23.22
C GLN A 130 21.31 -1.38 -23.40
N LEU A 131 20.26 -1.54 -22.58
CA LEU A 131 19.09 -0.67 -22.60
C LEU A 131 19.49 0.79 -22.27
N ALA A 132 20.27 0.99 -21.22
CA ALA A 132 20.71 2.32 -20.81
C ALA A 132 21.55 3.01 -21.89
N ARG A 133 22.46 2.30 -22.56
CA ARG A 133 23.28 2.85 -23.66
C ARG A 133 22.45 3.17 -24.89
N ARG A 134 21.44 2.35 -25.22
CA ARG A 134 20.61 2.54 -26.43
C ARG A 134 19.60 3.66 -26.25
N PHE A 135 18.88 3.70 -25.10
CA PHE A 135 17.72 4.56 -24.89
C PHE A 135 17.94 5.74 -23.93
N GLY A 136 19.09 5.80 -23.29
CA GLY A 136 19.31 6.75 -22.21
C GLY A 136 19.36 8.22 -22.59
N GLY A 137 19.62 8.52 -23.84
CA GLY A 137 19.59 9.91 -24.36
C GLY A 137 18.31 10.24 -25.11
N ASP A 138 17.36 9.31 -25.17
CA ASP A 138 16.13 9.49 -25.93
C ASP A 138 15.10 10.32 -25.16
N PRO A 139 14.70 11.50 -25.68
CA PRO A 139 13.72 12.37 -24.99
C PRO A 139 12.33 11.74 -24.86
N ALA A 140 12.06 10.66 -25.60
CA ALA A 140 10.83 9.90 -25.48
C ALA A 140 10.73 9.13 -24.15
N VAL A 141 11.88 8.76 -23.54
CA VAL A 141 11.93 8.01 -22.28
C VAL A 141 11.95 8.97 -21.11
N ILE A 142 10.83 9.06 -20.40
CA ILE A 142 10.65 10.03 -19.30
C ILE A 142 10.88 9.44 -17.92
N LEU A 143 10.85 8.12 -17.78
CA LEU A 143 10.98 7.40 -16.50
C LEU A 143 11.45 5.96 -16.77
N TRP A 144 12.26 5.42 -15.86
CA TRP A 144 12.65 4.01 -15.85
C TRP A 144 11.82 3.24 -14.83
N HIS A 145 11.25 2.14 -15.26
CA HIS A 145 10.51 1.20 -14.43
C HIS A 145 11.38 -0.04 -14.14
N ILE A 146 11.83 -0.18 -12.90
CA ILE A 146 12.70 -1.29 -12.51
C ILE A 146 11.88 -2.54 -12.24
N SER A 147 12.15 -3.63 -13.00
CA SER A 147 11.48 -4.91 -12.82
C SER A 147 9.95 -4.80 -12.94
N ASN A 148 9.20 -5.57 -12.17
CA ASN A 148 7.75 -5.46 -12.01
C ASN A 148 7.31 -6.26 -10.79
N GLU A 149 6.49 -5.65 -9.90
CA GLU A 149 5.84 -6.30 -8.75
C GLU A 149 6.79 -7.26 -8.01
N MET A 150 7.97 -6.78 -7.61
CA MET A 150 8.97 -7.62 -6.95
C MET A 150 8.39 -8.29 -5.71
N GLY A 151 8.68 -9.59 -5.52
CA GLY A 151 8.18 -10.31 -4.37
C GLY A 151 8.65 -11.76 -4.28
N GLY A 152 8.23 -12.41 -3.19
CA GLY A 152 8.54 -13.80 -2.87
C GLY A 152 9.96 -14.01 -2.33
N ASP A 153 10.13 -15.01 -1.50
CA ASP A 153 11.40 -15.37 -0.86
C ASP A 153 12.13 -16.50 -1.59
N CYS A 154 13.40 -16.69 -1.27
CA CYS A 154 14.21 -17.79 -1.81
C CYS A 154 15.09 -18.37 -0.70
N HIS A 155 14.98 -19.67 -0.50
CA HIS A 155 15.66 -20.42 0.56
C HIS A 155 16.87 -21.24 0.04
N CYS A 156 17.46 -20.84 -1.08
CA CYS A 156 18.63 -21.51 -1.64
C CYS A 156 19.88 -21.32 -0.76
N PRO A 157 20.95 -22.13 -0.95
CA PRO A 157 22.16 -22.01 -0.15
C PRO A 157 22.79 -20.59 -0.16
N LEU A 158 22.66 -19.84 -1.27
CA LEU A 158 23.13 -18.44 -1.34
C LEU A 158 22.34 -17.54 -0.39
N CYS A 159 21.01 -17.69 -0.36
CA CYS A 159 20.14 -16.89 0.53
C CYS A 159 20.37 -17.29 2.00
N GLN A 160 20.59 -18.59 2.30
CA GLN A 160 20.93 -19.04 3.66
C GLN A 160 22.24 -18.37 4.14
N ALA A 161 23.27 -18.41 3.32
CA ALA A 161 24.56 -17.78 3.66
C ALA A 161 24.45 -16.26 3.82
N GLU A 162 23.63 -15.61 2.98
CA GLU A 162 23.43 -14.17 3.05
C GLU A 162 22.59 -13.77 4.28
N PHE A 163 21.59 -14.58 4.64
CA PHE A 163 20.81 -14.38 5.85
C PHE A 163 21.69 -14.44 7.11
N ARG A 164 22.59 -15.41 7.20
CA ARG A 164 23.54 -15.51 8.31
C ARG A 164 24.46 -14.28 8.38
N ARG A 165 24.95 -13.79 7.24
CA ARG A 165 25.76 -12.54 7.19
C ARG A 165 24.93 -11.34 7.63
N TRP A 166 23.67 -11.25 7.21
CA TRP A 166 22.76 -10.20 7.63
C TRP A 166 22.53 -10.23 9.15
N LEU A 167 22.32 -11.42 9.73
CA LEU A 167 22.20 -11.59 11.18
C LEU A 167 23.48 -11.22 11.93
N GLN A 168 24.64 -11.59 11.40
CA GLN A 168 25.93 -11.19 11.97
C GLN A 168 26.11 -9.68 12.00
N ALA A 169 25.74 -9.01 10.91
CA ALA A 169 25.79 -7.55 10.84
C ALA A 169 24.79 -6.88 11.82
N ARG A 170 23.62 -7.48 12.03
CA ARG A 170 22.57 -6.95 12.91
C ARG A 170 22.89 -7.14 14.39
N TYR A 171 23.36 -8.32 14.79
CA TYR A 171 23.52 -8.70 16.20
C TYR A 171 24.97 -8.67 16.69
N GLY A 172 25.93 -8.77 15.81
CA GLY A 172 27.37 -8.79 16.13
C GLY A 172 27.85 -10.11 16.75
N SER A 173 27.04 -10.76 17.59
CA SER A 173 27.40 -12.04 18.25
C SER A 173 26.21 -12.98 18.37
N LEU A 174 26.49 -14.30 18.47
CA LEU A 174 25.47 -15.31 18.73
C LEU A 174 24.83 -15.14 20.10
N GLU A 175 25.58 -14.64 21.09
CA GLU A 175 25.03 -14.36 22.42
C GLU A 175 23.96 -13.28 22.35
N ALA A 176 24.20 -12.18 21.62
CA ALA A 176 23.23 -11.12 21.42
C ALA A 176 22.01 -11.62 20.63
N LEU A 177 22.19 -12.43 19.59
CA LEU A 177 21.11 -13.03 18.84
C LEU A 177 20.27 -13.97 19.69
N ASN A 178 20.89 -14.92 20.41
CA ASN A 178 20.19 -15.86 21.27
C ASN A 178 19.35 -15.14 22.36
N LYS A 179 19.90 -14.05 22.89
CA LYS A 179 19.16 -13.21 23.84
C LYS A 179 17.97 -12.51 23.17
N ALA A 180 18.17 -11.93 21.99
CA ALA A 180 17.14 -11.21 21.25
C ALA A 180 16.00 -12.13 20.78
N TRP A 181 16.29 -13.36 20.46
CA TRP A 181 15.28 -14.35 20.04
C TRP A 181 14.72 -15.19 21.20
N ASN A 182 15.22 -14.99 22.45
CA ASN A 182 14.94 -15.87 23.59
C ASN A 182 15.13 -17.37 23.23
N ALA A 183 16.21 -17.64 22.51
CA ALA A 183 16.47 -18.94 21.90
C ALA A 183 16.62 -20.10 22.91
N ARG A 184 16.88 -19.76 24.18
CA ARG A 184 16.97 -20.77 25.27
C ARG A 184 15.67 -21.55 25.47
N PHE A 185 14.54 -20.97 25.13
CA PHE A 185 13.27 -21.67 25.17
C PHE A 185 13.28 -22.84 24.16
N TRP A 186 12.92 -24.02 24.58
CA TRP A 186 13.02 -25.28 23.84
C TRP A 186 14.42 -25.67 23.35
N SER A 187 15.48 -25.13 24.01
CA SER A 187 16.88 -25.45 23.72
C SER A 187 17.38 -25.03 22.34
N HIS A 188 16.92 -23.88 21.83
CA HIS A 188 17.32 -23.33 20.55
C HIS A 188 18.56 -22.41 20.63
N ASP A 189 19.34 -22.42 21.73
CA ASP A 189 20.59 -21.66 21.82
C ASP A 189 21.54 -22.05 20.66
N TYR A 190 21.84 -21.13 19.79
CA TYR A 190 22.79 -21.31 18.69
C TYR A 190 24.21 -21.10 19.20
N THR A 191 25.13 -22.01 18.85
CA THR A 191 26.56 -21.95 19.18
C THR A 191 27.44 -21.74 17.97
N ASP A 192 26.87 -21.87 16.77
CA ASP A 192 27.50 -21.59 15.49
C ASP A 192 26.49 -20.94 14.55
N TRP A 193 26.94 -19.96 13.74
CA TRP A 193 26.07 -19.30 12.75
C TRP A 193 25.53 -20.29 11.71
N ASP A 194 26.26 -21.35 11.38
CA ASP A 194 25.84 -22.36 10.41
C ASP A 194 24.69 -23.24 10.89
N GLN A 195 24.34 -23.20 12.17
CA GLN A 195 23.17 -23.87 12.72
C GLN A 195 21.85 -23.12 12.41
N ILE A 196 21.94 -21.84 12.00
CA ILE A 196 20.77 -21.02 11.71
C ILE A 196 20.33 -21.28 10.27
N GLU A 197 19.08 -21.73 10.12
CA GLU A 197 18.39 -21.88 8.84
C GLU A 197 17.19 -20.93 8.75
N SER A 198 16.80 -20.56 7.53
CA SER A 198 15.57 -19.82 7.33
C SER A 198 14.34 -20.63 7.71
N PRO A 199 13.22 -20.01 8.14
CA PRO A 199 12.00 -20.71 8.51
C PRO A 199 11.53 -21.69 7.43
N ALA A 200 11.00 -22.84 7.84
CA ALA A 200 10.53 -23.88 6.92
C ALA A 200 9.41 -24.73 7.53
N PRO A 201 8.42 -25.21 6.74
CA PRO A 201 7.32 -26.02 7.24
C PRO A 201 7.77 -27.35 7.88
N GLN A 202 8.94 -27.87 7.49
CA GLN A 202 9.56 -29.08 8.05
C GLN A 202 10.72 -28.78 9.00
N GLY A 203 10.97 -27.53 9.29
CA GLY A 203 12.06 -27.04 10.16
C GLY A 203 11.55 -26.16 11.27
N GLU A 204 12.34 -25.14 11.61
CA GLU A 204 11.98 -24.19 12.64
C GLU A 204 11.06 -23.09 12.05
N ASP A 205 9.91 -22.89 12.68
CA ASP A 205 8.94 -21.85 12.32
C ASP A 205 8.27 -21.19 13.55
N ALA A 206 8.61 -21.68 14.77
CA ALA A 206 8.01 -21.21 16.01
C ALA A 206 8.85 -20.16 16.76
N VAL A 207 10.10 -19.92 16.36
CA VAL A 207 10.93 -18.83 16.92
C VAL A 207 10.54 -17.52 16.24
N GLN A 208 9.69 -16.72 16.93
CA GLN A 208 9.15 -15.48 16.35
C GLN A 208 10.26 -14.52 15.87
N GLY A 209 11.33 -14.35 16.67
CA GLY A 209 12.47 -13.51 16.29
C GLY A 209 13.15 -13.95 14.98
N LEU A 210 13.31 -15.26 14.77
CA LEU A 210 13.83 -15.82 13.52
C LEU A 210 12.90 -15.51 12.34
N THR A 211 11.61 -15.74 12.52
CA THR A 211 10.61 -15.51 11.46
C THR A 211 10.51 -14.03 11.10
N LEU A 212 10.52 -13.15 12.09
CA LEU A 212 10.49 -11.70 11.90
C LEU A 212 11.75 -11.20 11.17
N ASP A 213 12.92 -11.69 11.58
CA ASP A 213 14.19 -11.31 10.93
C ASP A 213 14.33 -11.90 9.53
N TRP A 214 13.76 -13.08 9.25
CA TRP A 214 13.66 -13.58 7.88
C TRP A 214 12.84 -12.65 6.98
N LYS A 215 11.69 -12.17 7.44
CA LYS A 215 10.86 -11.22 6.68
C LYS A 215 11.58 -9.89 6.43
N ARG A 216 12.29 -9.37 7.43
CA ARG A 216 13.16 -8.19 7.27
C ARG A 216 14.26 -8.42 6.25
N PHE A 217 14.96 -9.55 6.34
CA PHE A 217 15.99 -9.92 5.39
C PHE A 217 15.45 -10.02 3.96
N VAL A 218 14.28 -10.65 3.77
CA VAL A 218 13.64 -10.75 2.46
C VAL A 218 13.33 -9.37 1.89
N SER A 219 12.75 -8.48 2.70
CA SER A 219 12.52 -7.08 2.31
C SER A 219 13.80 -6.39 1.87
N ASP A 220 14.87 -6.49 2.68
CA ASP A 220 16.18 -5.91 2.36
C ASP A 220 16.77 -6.47 1.06
N ARG A 221 16.53 -7.76 0.73
CA ARG A 221 17.00 -8.35 -0.53
C ARG A 221 16.29 -7.80 -1.75
N HIS A 222 14.99 -7.50 -1.65
CA HIS A 222 14.25 -6.86 -2.73
C HIS A 222 14.72 -5.42 -2.94
N ILE A 223 14.88 -4.67 -1.85
CA ILE A 223 15.39 -3.29 -1.91
C ILE A 223 16.82 -3.26 -2.49
N ASP A 224 17.68 -4.18 -2.07
CA ASP A 224 19.03 -4.31 -2.62
C ASP A 224 19.04 -4.66 -4.12
N PHE A 225 18.10 -5.49 -4.57
CA PHE A 225 17.98 -5.82 -5.99
C PHE A 225 17.47 -4.63 -6.81
N PHE A 226 16.48 -3.90 -6.31
CA PHE A 226 16.05 -2.63 -6.93
C PHE A 226 17.21 -1.65 -7.06
N LYS A 227 17.97 -1.44 -5.98
CA LYS A 227 19.16 -0.56 -5.98
C LYS A 227 20.20 -1.04 -7.00
N PHE A 228 20.42 -2.33 -7.07
CA PHE A 228 21.38 -2.91 -8.02
C PHE A 228 21.03 -2.56 -9.47
N GLU A 229 19.78 -2.79 -9.94
CA GLU A 229 19.36 -2.46 -11.31
C GLU A 229 19.42 -0.94 -11.54
N ARG A 230 18.85 -0.16 -10.62
CA ARG A 230 18.94 1.31 -10.65
C ARG A 230 20.37 1.82 -10.80
N ASP A 231 21.27 1.31 -10.01
CA ASP A 231 22.65 1.81 -9.95
C ASP A 231 23.44 1.41 -11.21
N VAL A 232 23.11 0.28 -11.86
CA VAL A 232 23.64 -0.08 -13.18
C VAL A 232 23.25 0.97 -14.21
N ILE A 233 21.98 1.33 -14.28
CA ILE A 233 21.49 2.33 -15.24
C ILE A 233 22.01 3.72 -14.87
N ARG A 234 21.98 4.11 -13.59
CA ARG A 234 22.44 5.41 -13.10
C ARG A 234 23.95 5.62 -13.34
N GLY A 235 24.73 4.55 -13.36
CA GLY A 235 26.16 4.60 -13.73
C GLY A 235 26.38 5.06 -15.17
N ILE A 236 25.41 4.92 -16.06
CA ILE A 236 25.42 5.38 -17.46
C ILE A 236 24.64 6.69 -17.61
N LEU A 237 23.52 6.81 -16.87
CA LEU A 237 22.57 7.89 -16.93
C LEU A 237 22.34 8.53 -15.54
N PRO A 238 23.22 9.40 -15.06
CA PRO A 238 23.15 9.94 -13.70
C PRO A 238 21.84 10.67 -13.37
N GLU A 239 21.19 11.27 -14.38
CA GLU A 239 19.96 12.07 -14.21
C GLU A 239 18.68 11.26 -14.39
N ALA A 240 18.77 9.95 -14.70
CA ALA A 240 17.61 9.10 -14.87
C ALA A 240 16.76 9.03 -13.61
N LYS A 241 15.43 8.97 -13.78
CA LYS A 241 14.45 8.82 -12.71
C LYS A 241 13.88 7.41 -12.70
N PHE A 242 13.64 6.88 -11.51
CA PHE A 242 13.29 5.49 -11.30
C PHE A 242 12.03 5.30 -10.47
N THR A 243 11.25 4.31 -10.87
CA THR A 243 10.12 3.77 -10.13
C THR A 243 10.11 2.24 -10.21
N THR A 244 9.28 1.62 -9.41
CA THR A 244 8.79 0.25 -9.56
C THR A 244 7.36 0.21 -9.05
N ASN A 245 6.52 -0.64 -9.60
CA ASN A 245 5.13 -0.74 -9.18
C ASN A 245 5.00 -1.53 -7.87
N LEU A 246 4.31 -0.93 -6.91
CA LEU A 246 4.05 -1.47 -5.58
C LEU A 246 2.66 -2.14 -5.58
N MET A 247 2.52 -3.23 -4.82
CA MET A 247 1.29 -4.03 -4.79
C MET A 247 0.40 -3.70 -3.59
N TYR A 248 -0.89 -3.91 -3.73
CA TYR A 248 -1.89 -3.74 -2.70
C TYR A 248 -1.61 -4.62 -1.47
N ARG A 249 -1.50 -4.03 -0.25
CA ARG A 249 -1.31 -4.71 1.05
C ARG A 249 -0.22 -5.78 1.02
N PHE A 250 0.88 -5.49 0.35
CA PHE A 250 1.92 -6.47 0.10
C PHE A 250 2.78 -6.74 1.34
N HIS A 251 3.14 -8.02 1.55
CA HIS A 251 3.76 -8.50 2.79
C HIS A 251 5.29 -8.57 2.74
N ASP A 252 5.88 -8.74 1.55
CA ASP A 252 7.28 -9.16 1.46
C ASP A 252 8.29 -8.00 1.53
N ILE A 253 7.83 -6.76 1.42
CA ILE A 253 8.69 -5.58 1.34
C ILE A 253 8.15 -4.48 2.27
N ASP A 254 9.03 -3.92 3.10
CA ASP A 254 8.74 -2.66 3.79
C ASP A 254 8.80 -1.51 2.79
N TYR A 255 7.63 -1.00 2.43
CA TYR A 255 7.52 0.08 1.47
C TYR A 255 7.98 1.43 2.02
N HIS A 256 8.04 1.64 3.35
CA HIS A 256 8.67 2.83 3.91
C HIS A 256 10.16 2.87 3.59
N ASP A 257 10.83 1.71 3.59
CA ASP A 257 12.26 1.63 3.26
C ASP A 257 12.50 1.64 1.75
N LEU A 258 11.71 0.90 0.97
CA LEU A 258 11.84 0.91 -0.49
C LEU A 258 11.59 2.31 -1.08
N ALA A 259 10.59 3.05 -0.58
CA ALA A 259 10.26 4.37 -1.08
C ALA A 259 11.42 5.39 -0.95
N LYS A 260 12.35 5.20 -0.01
CA LYS A 260 13.55 6.05 0.10
C LYS A 260 14.44 5.97 -1.13
N GLU A 261 14.41 4.82 -1.81
CA GLU A 261 15.23 4.52 -2.98
C GLU A 261 14.55 4.90 -4.31
N LEU A 262 13.23 5.11 -4.32
CA LEU A 262 12.45 5.51 -5.50
C LEU A 262 12.55 7.02 -5.74
N ASP A 263 12.60 7.46 -6.99
CA ASP A 263 12.38 8.87 -7.35
C ASP A 263 10.89 9.22 -7.34
N LEU A 264 10.05 8.28 -7.75
CA LEU A 264 8.60 8.38 -7.82
C LEU A 264 7.96 7.09 -7.32
N VAL A 265 6.96 7.18 -6.46
CA VAL A 265 6.15 6.04 -6.05
C VAL A 265 5.15 5.72 -7.16
N SER A 266 5.00 4.45 -7.50
CA SER A 266 3.92 3.96 -8.34
C SER A 266 3.31 2.68 -7.77
N TRP A 267 2.05 2.38 -8.05
CA TRP A 267 1.39 1.21 -7.50
C TRP A 267 0.26 0.69 -8.37
N ASP A 268 -0.14 -0.57 -8.14
CA ASP A 268 -1.10 -1.31 -8.94
C ASP A 268 -2.44 -1.39 -8.23
N ASN A 269 -3.44 -0.77 -8.82
CA ASN A 269 -4.75 -0.54 -8.25
C ASN A 269 -5.81 -1.45 -8.89
N TYR A 270 -6.07 -2.61 -8.28
CA TYR A 270 -7.04 -3.59 -8.74
C TYR A 270 -8.18 -3.85 -7.74
N PRO A 271 -9.00 -2.84 -7.39
CA PRO A 271 -10.11 -3.03 -6.47
C PRO A 271 -11.18 -3.96 -7.08
N THR A 272 -11.70 -4.86 -6.26
CA THR A 272 -12.79 -5.75 -6.66
C THR A 272 -14.14 -5.06 -6.47
N TRP A 273 -14.58 -4.33 -7.49
CA TRP A 273 -15.86 -3.64 -7.47
C TRP A 273 -17.04 -4.60 -7.49
N HIS A 274 -18.16 -4.16 -6.87
CA HIS A 274 -19.46 -4.85 -6.91
C HIS A 274 -19.49 -6.23 -6.27
N LYS A 275 -18.68 -6.48 -5.24
CA LYS A 275 -18.86 -7.65 -4.37
C LYS A 275 -20.25 -7.60 -3.72
N PRO A 276 -20.96 -8.74 -3.60
CA PRO A 276 -22.28 -8.75 -2.92
C PRO A 276 -22.21 -8.36 -1.44
N SER A 277 -21.07 -8.59 -0.79
CA SER A 277 -20.83 -8.32 0.64
C SER A 277 -20.43 -6.87 0.94
N GLU A 278 -20.18 -6.05 -0.08
CA GLU A 278 -19.65 -4.70 0.09
C GLU A 278 -20.41 -3.68 -0.78
N THR A 279 -20.62 -2.50 -0.25
CA THR A 279 -21.10 -1.35 -1.05
C THR A 279 -19.93 -0.77 -1.88
N VAL A 280 -20.26 -0.01 -2.93
CA VAL A 280 -19.25 0.71 -3.71
C VAL A 280 -18.51 1.73 -2.84
N GLU A 281 -19.20 2.35 -1.85
CA GLU A 281 -18.55 3.22 -0.86
C GLU A 281 -17.45 2.49 -0.07
N GLN A 282 -17.73 1.26 0.37
CA GLN A 282 -16.74 0.47 1.12
C GLN A 282 -15.52 0.13 0.27
N THR A 283 -15.73 -0.29 -0.98
CA THR A 283 -14.62 -0.52 -1.93
C THR A 283 -13.86 0.77 -2.22
N ALA A 284 -14.55 1.89 -2.39
CA ALA A 284 -13.94 3.19 -2.61
C ALA A 284 -13.09 3.64 -1.41
N LEU A 285 -13.59 3.47 -0.17
CA LEU A 285 -12.83 3.80 1.04
C LEU A 285 -11.59 2.92 1.21
N ASP A 286 -11.70 1.63 0.92
CA ASP A 286 -10.56 0.70 0.96
C ASP A 286 -9.50 1.06 -0.10
N THR A 287 -9.93 1.48 -1.27
CA THR A 287 -9.05 1.99 -2.35
C THR A 287 -8.40 3.33 -1.97
N ALA A 288 -9.19 4.25 -1.41
CA ALA A 288 -8.69 5.55 -0.93
C ALA A 288 -7.62 5.38 0.16
N MET A 289 -7.80 4.44 1.08
CA MET A 289 -6.82 4.08 2.11
C MET A 289 -5.47 3.70 1.48
N MET A 290 -5.49 2.93 0.40
CA MET A 290 -4.25 2.56 -0.30
C MET A 290 -3.63 3.73 -1.06
N HIS A 291 -4.43 4.56 -1.74
CA HIS A 291 -3.92 5.78 -2.37
C HIS A 291 -3.22 6.68 -1.35
N ASP A 292 -3.82 6.85 -0.16
CA ASP A 292 -3.26 7.67 0.92
C ASP A 292 -1.98 7.04 1.49
N LEU A 293 -1.91 5.71 1.62
CA LEU A 293 -0.69 5.02 2.00
C LEU A 293 0.45 5.32 1.00
N PHE A 294 0.20 5.11 -0.30
CA PHE A 294 1.24 5.29 -1.32
C PHE A 294 1.67 6.75 -1.48
N TYR A 295 0.76 7.71 -1.36
CA TYR A 295 1.12 9.12 -1.27
C TYR A 295 2.04 9.39 -0.07
N SER A 296 1.69 8.85 1.10
CA SER A 296 2.37 9.13 2.36
C SER A 296 3.82 8.63 2.39
N LEU A 297 4.16 7.59 1.62
CA LEU A 297 5.52 7.03 1.56
C LEU A 297 6.58 8.08 1.23
N LYS A 298 6.22 9.10 0.43
CA LYS A 298 7.10 10.22 0.08
C LYS A 298 6.50 11.60 0.40
N GLY A 299 5.22 11.68 0.76
CA GLY A 299 4.48 12.95 0.90
C GLY A 299 4.45 13.73 -0.40
N LYS A 300 4.43 13.06 -1.54
CA LYS A 300 4.47 13.61 -2.90
C LYS A 300 3.52 12.84 -3.82
N PRO A 301 3.09 13.45 -4.94
CA PRO A 301 2.31 12.75 -5.94
C PRO A 301 2.94 11.42 -6.38
N PHE A 302 2.07 10.46 -6.71
CA PHE A 302 2.42 9.11 -7.15
C PHE A 302 1.76 8.77 -8.50
N LEU A 303 2.09 7.64 -9.09
CA LEU A 303 1.39 7.09 -10.28
C LEU A 303 0.54 5.87 -9.89
N ILE A 304 -0.66 5.77 -10.45
CA ILE A 304 -1.33 4.47 -10.61
C ILE A 304 -0.69 3.86 -11.84
N MET A 305 0.23 2.89 -11.63
CA MET A 305 1.02 2.28 -12.68
C MET A 305 0.20 1.28 -13.48
N GLU A 306 -0.60 0.50 -12.74
CA GLU A 306 -1.54 -0.44 -13.31
C GLU A 306 -2.92 -0.30 -12.68
N SER A 307 -3.94 -0.44 -13.49
CA SER A 307 -5.32 -0.60 -13.04
C SER A 307 -6.12 -1.33 -14.12
N SER A 308 -7.18 -2.03 -13.74
CA SER A 308 -8.03 -2.63 -14.76
C SER A 308 -8.94 -1.58 -15.40
N PRO A 309 -9.00 -1.45 -16.71
CA PRO A 309 -9.99 -0.59 -17.36
C PRO A 309 -11.41 -1.16 -17.22
N SER A 310 -11.55 -2.49 -17.05
CA SER A 310 -12.85 -3.16 -16.92
C SER A 310 -12.87 -4.17 -15.77
N PHE A 311 -12.12 -5.27 -15.87
CA PHE A 311 -12.05 -6.35 -14.90
C PHE A 311 -10.69 -7.05 -14.93
N THR A 312 -10.39 -7.84 -13.91
CA THR A 312 -9.23 -8.73 -13.83
C THR A 312 -9.62 -10.15 -14.20
N ASN A 313 -8.66 -11.06 -14.45
CA ASN A 313 -8.94 -12.45 -14.75
C ASN A 313 -8.47 -13.44 -13.67
N TRP A 314 -7.80 -12.92 -12.63
CA TRP A 314 -7.19 -13.74 -11.58
C TRP A 314 -8.03 -13.80 -10.28
N GLN A 315 -9.12 -13.07 -10.22
CA GLN A 315 -10.08 -13.18 -9.12
C GLN A 315 -10.95 -14.44 -9.26
N PRO A 316 -11.42 -15.07 -8.17
CA PRO A 316 -12.32 -16.23 -8.24
C PRO A 316 -13.61 -15.93 -9.03
N VAL A 317 -14.15 -14.74 -8.90
CA VAL A 317 -15.25 -14.20 -9.69
C VAL A 317 -14.94 -12.77 -10.02
N THR A 318 -15.03 -12.43 -11.29
CA THR A 318 -14.73 -11.10 -11.80
C THR A 318 -16.00 -10.43 -12.32
N LYS A 319 -16.22 -9.19 -11.90
CA LYS A 319 -17.35 -8.37 -12.37
C LYS A 319 -16.84 -7.16 -13.13
N GLN A 320 -17.55 -6.83 -14.21
CA GLN A 320 -17.35 -5.60 -14.95
C GLN A 320 -17.63 -4.38 -14.07
N LYS A 321 -16.83 -3.34 -14.21
CA LYS A 321 -17.17 -2.02 -13.68
C LYS A 321 -18.50 -1.57 -14.29
N LYS A 322 -19.43 -1.13 -13.44
CA LYS A 322 -20.68 -0.50 -13.92
C LYS A 322 -20.37 0.85 -14.56
N PRO A 323 -21.26 1.37 -15.44
CA PRO A 323 -21.09 2.69 -16.03
C PRO A 323 -20.83 3.76 -14.96
N GLY A 324 -19.83 4.63 -15.21
CA GLY A 324 -19.38 5.68 -14.30
C GLY A 324 -18.30 5.25 -13.30
N VAL A 325 -18.17 3.97 -12.96
CA VAL A 325 -17.18 3.50 -11.98
C VAL A 325 -15.74 3.65 -12.47
N ALA A 326 -15.50 3.60 -13.80
CA ALA A 326 -14.17 3.86 -14.35
C ALA A 326 -13.72 5.29 -14.04
N MET A 327 -14.57 6.28 -14.28
CA MET A 327 -14.32 7.69 -13.97
C MET A 327 -14.17 7.91 -12.47
N LEU A 328 -15.08 7.34 -11.65
CA LEU A 328 -15.01 7.43 -10.19
C LEU A 328 -13.66 6.90 -9.66
N SER A 329 -13.23 5.72 -10.11
CA SER A 329 -11.97 5.10 -9.68
C SER A 329 -10.74 5.92 -10.09
N ALA A 330 -10.70 6.40 -11.33
CA ALA A 330 -9.59 7.20 -11.85
C ALA A 330 -9.46 8.55 -11.11
N LEU A 331 -10.57 9.28 -10.99
CA LEU A 331 -10.57 10.59 -10.33
C LEU A 331 -10.41 10.48 -8.81
N GLN A 332 -10.76 9.35 -8.19
CA GLN A 332 -10.40 9.08 -6.80
C GLN A 332 -8.88 9.04 -6.63
N GLY A 333 -8.17 8.31 -7.49
CA GLY A 333 -6.71 8.32 -7.47
C GLY A 333 -6.14 9.73 -7.56
N VAL A 334 -6.64 10.55 -8.49
CA VAL A 334 -6.23 11.95 -8.64
C VAL A 334 -6.53 12.77 -7.38
N ALA A 335 -7.72 12.63 -6.80
CA ALA A 335 -8.12 13.30 -5.56
C ALA A 335 -7.20 12.98 -4.39
N HIS A 336 -6.68 11.75 -4.34
CA HIS A 336 -5.76 11.24 -3.32
C HIS A 336 -4.27 11.41 -3.68
N GLY A 337 -3.94 12.13 -4.76
CA GLY A 337 -2.58 12.55 -5.08
C GLY A 337 -1.91 11.84 -6.25
N ALA A 338 -2.63 11.04 -7.05
CA ALA A 338 -2.05 10.47 -8.25
C ALA A 338 -1.83 11.53 -9.34
N ASP A 339 -0.65 11.55 -9.95
CA ASP A 339 -0.31 12.35 -11.12
C ASP A 339 -0.47 11.58 -12.44
N GLY A 340 -0.99 10.37 -12.37
CA GLY A 340 -1.30 9.58 -13.55
C GLY A 340 -2.15 8.36 -13.27
N VAL A 341 -2.88 7.93 -14.28
CA VAL A 341 -3.72 6.74 -14.28
C VAL A 341 -3.35 5.90 -15.50
N CYS A 342 -2.72 4.76 -15.23
CA CYS A 342 -2.35 3.79 -16.24
C CYS A 342 -3.10 2.48 -16.06
N TYR A 343 -3.22 1.74 -17.16
CA TYR A 343 -3.99 0.50 -17.21
C TYR A 343 -3.10 -0.69 -17.55
N PHE A 344 -3.34 -1.82 -16.94
CA PHE A 344 -2.96 -3.11 -17.46
C PHE A 344 -4.19 -3.72 -18.12
N GLN A 345 -4.26 -3.84 -19.44
CA GLN A 345 -3.27 -3.41 -20.45
C GLN A 345 -3.96 -2.65 -21.60
N TRP A 346 -3.17 -2.08 -22.48
CA TRP A 346 -3.71 -1.36 -23.64
C TRP A 346 -4.55 -2.28 -24.53
N ARG A 347 -3.94 -3.34 -25.08
CA ARG A 347 -4.63 -4.32 -25.95
C ARG A 347 -4.63 -5.71 -25.32
N ALA A 348 -5.76 -6.41 -25.39
CA ALA A 348 -5.92 -7.76 -24.88
C ALA A 348 -4.97 -8.75 -25.58
N SER A 349 -4.19 -9.49 -24.79
CA SER A 349 -3.30 -10.54 -25.27
C SER A 349 -4.07 -11.70 -25.89
N ARG A 350 -3.53 -12.34 -26.96
CA ARG A 350 -4.18 -13.47 -27.63
C ARG A 350 -4.05 -14.79 -26.88
N GLY A 351 -3.08 -14.88 -25.98
CA GLY A 351 -2.72 -16.13 -25.32
C GLY A 351 -2.21 -15.92 -23.90
N ALA A 352 -1.67 -16.97 -23.34
CA ALA A 352 -1.15 -17.04 -21.98
C ALA A 352 -2.20 -16.81 -20.88
N GLU A 353 -1.74 -16.65 -19.64
CA GLU A 353 -2.59 -16.57 -18.46
C GLU A 353 -3.54 -15.37 -18.50
N GLU A 354 -3.07 -14.23 -19.03
CA GLU A 354 -3.78 -12.96 -19.00
C GLU A 354 -4.59 -12.64 -20.30
N LYS A 355 -4.81 -13.63 -21.16
CA LYS A 355 -5.60 -13.43 -22.40
C LYS A 355 -7.03 -12.91 -22.17
N PHE A 356 -7.58 -13.13 -20.98
CA PHE A 356 -8.90 -12.64 -20.58
C PHE A 356 -8.84 -11.54 -19.52
N HIS A 357 -7.66 -10.99 -19.24
CA HIS A 357 -7.58 -9.79 -18.44
C HIS A 357 -8.21 -8.62 -19.20
N GLY A 358 -8.95 -7.76 -18.47
CA GLY A 358 -9.56 -6.60 -19.09
C GLY A 358 -8.52 -5.66 -19.69
N ALA A 359 -8.74 -5.25 -20.90
CA ALA A 359 -7.88 -4.32 -21.64
C ALA A 359 -8.69 -3.13 -22.14
N VAL A 360 -8.01 -2.03 -22.50
CA VAL A 360 -8.67 -0.86 -23.10
C VAL A 360 -9.22 -1.23 -24.47
N VAL A 361 -8.42 -1.94 -25.27
CA VAL A 361 -8.81 -2.48 -26.58
C VAL A 361 -9.01 -3.98 -26.46
N GLY A 362 -10.23 -4.45 -26.67
CA GLY A 362 -10.57 -5.87 -26.64
C GLY A 362 -10.04 -6.65 -27.85
N HIS A 363 -10.24 -7.97 -27.86
CA HIS A 363 -9.83 -8.82 -28.97
C HIS A 363 -10.48 -8.46 -30.32
N ASP A 364 -11.66 -7.83 -30.30
CA ASP A 364 -12.38 -7.35 -31.47
C ASP A 364 -11.80 -6.05 -32.07
N GLY A 365 -10.90 -5.38 -31.36
CA GLY A 365 -10.22 -4.16 -31.80
C GLY A 365 -11.15 -2.95 -31.98
N ARG A 366 -12.30 -2.90 -31.29
CA ARG A 366 -13.34 -1.89 -31.51
C ARG A 366 -13.17 -0.67 -30.58
N SER A 367 -13.25 0.52 -31.14
CA SER A 367 -13.24 1.80 -30.37
C SER A 367 -14.63 2.22 -29.87
N ASP A 368 -15.71 1.59 -30.32
CA ASP A 368 -17.07 1.86 -29.83
C ASP A 368 -17.47 0.96 -28.64
N ALA A 369 -16.58 0.10 -28.15
CA ALA A 369 -16.76 -0.65 -26.92
C ALA A 369 -16.88 0.30 -25.71
N ARG A 370 -17.74 -0.05 -24.74
CA ARG A 370 -17.97 0.79 -23.54
C ARG A 370 -16.66 1.04 -22.78
N THR A 371 -15.84 0.01 -22.59
CA THR A 371 -14.55 0.14 -21.89
C THR A 371 -13.64 1.19 -22.56
N PHE A 372 -13.54 1.14 -23.90
CA PHE A 372 -12.74 2.11 -24.65
C PHE A 372 -13.28 3.55 -24.48
N ARG A 373 -14.60 3.74 -24.63
CA ARG A 373 -15.22 5.06 -24.50
C ARG A 373 -15.04 5.64 -23.09
N GLU A 374 -15.30 4.83 -22.04
CA GLU A 374 -15.09 5.28 -20.65
C GLU A 374 -13.61 5.61 -20.37
N THR A 375 -12.66 4.87 -20.97
CA THR A 375 -11.22 5.19 -20.88
C THR A 375 -10.90 6.52 -21.58
N ALA A 376 -11.46 6.77 -22.75
CA ALA A 376 -11.29 8.04 -23.47
C ALA A 376 -11.91 9.21 -22.70
N GLU A 377 -13.07 9.03 -22.08
CA GLU A 377 -13.69 10.04 -21.22
C GLU A 377 -12.81 10.35 -20.00
N VAL A 378 -12.18 9.35 -19.39
CA VAL A 378 -11.20 9.55 -18.31
C VAL A 378 -10.01 10.36 -18.80
N GLY A 379 -9.45 10.03 -19.97
CA GLY A 379 -8.34 10.78 -20.56
C GLY A 379 -8.68 12.25 -20.79
N ALA A 380 -9.84 12.54 -21.37
CA ALA A 380 -10.33 13.91 -21.56
C ALA A 380 -10.50 14.67 -20.22
N ALA A 381 -11.02 13.99 -19.18
CA ALA A 381 -11.15 14.59 -17.86
C ALA A 381 -9.79 14.90 -17.22
N LEU A 382 -8.79 14.02 -17.40
CA LEU A 382 -7.43 14.25 -16.91
C LEU A 382 -6.75 15.43 -17.61
N GLU A 383 -6.95 15.63 -18.92
CA GLU A 383 -6.48 16.82 -19.62
C GLU A 383 -7.12 18.10 -19.06
N GLN A 384 -8.43 18.08 -18.80
CA GLN A 384 -9.16 19.20 -18.22
C GLN A 384 -8.69 19.52 -16.80
N LEU A 385 -8.25 18.52 -16.05
CA LEU A 385 -7.73 18.62 -14.68
C LEU A 385 -6.20 18.74 -14.61
N ALA A 386 -5.52 19.16 -15.68
CA ALA A 386 -4.06 19.32 -15.72
C ALA A 386 -3.51 20.19 -14.58
N CYS A 387 -4.31 21.12 -14.04
CA CYS A 387 -3.95 21.94 -12.88
C CYS A 387 -3.69 21.13 -11.60
N ALA A 388 -4.19 19.88 -11.51
CA ALA A 388 -3.94 19.00 -10.38
C ALA A 388 -2.51 18.41 -10.39
N ALA A 389 -1.82 18.41 -11.54
CA ALA A 389 -0.50 17.80 -11.65
C ALA A 389 0.54 18.48 -10.73
N GLY A 390 1.19 17.69 -9.90
CA GLY A 390 2.17 18.16 -8.90
C GLY A 390 1.56 18.81 -7.66
N ALA A 391 0.22 18.88 -7.56
CA ALA A 391 -0.45 19.46 -6.40
C ALA A 391 -0.32 18.55 -5.18
N GLY A 392 -0.17 19.14 -4.01
CA GLY A 392 -0.07 18.45 -2.73
C GLY A 392 -1.43 18.16 -2.09
N ARG A 393 -1.39 17.61 -0.85
CA ARG A 393 -2.57 17.39 0.00
C ARG A 393 -2.34 18.03 1.38
N PRO A 394 -3.40 18.45 2.09
CA PRO A 394 -3.25 18.94 3.46
C PRO A 394 -2.78 17.81 4.39
N ARG A 395 -1.94 18.15 5.36
CA ARG A 395 -1.50 17.24 6.42
C ARG A 395 -2.39 17.48 7.65
N GLN A 396 -3.20 16.47 8.04
CA GLN A 396 -4.19 16.62 9.12
C GLN A 396 -4.07 15.53 10.17
N ALA A 397 -4.29 14.29 9.81
CA ALA A 397 -4.21 13.13 10.68
C ALA A 397 -3.22 12.10 10.15
N ALA A 398 -2.63 11.31 11.04
CA ALA A 398 -1.78 10.18 10.68
C ALA A 398 -2.29 8.89 11.30
N ILE A 399 -2.20 7.79 10.56
CA ILE A 399 -2.37 6.43 11.06
C ILE A 399 -1.03 5.71 10.99
N VAL A 400 -0.62 5.10 12.08
CA VAL A 400 0.62 4.32 12.12
C VAL A 400 0.40 3.00 11.42
N HIS A 401 1.14 2.76 10.34
CA HIS A 401 1.27 1.49 9.66
C HIS A 401 2.74 1.13 9.58
N ASP A 402 3.10 -0.03 10.11
CA ASP A 402 4.50 -0.46 10.24
C ASP A 402 4.61 -1.92 9.80
N TRP A 403 5.46 -2.21 8.82
CA TRP A 403 5.64 -3.56 8.27
C TRP A 403 6.18 -4.54 9.33
N PRO A 404 7.24 -4.20 10.10
CA PRO A 404 7.69 -5.06 11.20
C PRO A 404 6.59 -5.38 12.21
N ASN A 405 5.74 -4.43 12.56
CA ASN A 405 4.58 -4.66 13.41
C ASN A 405 3.58 -5.64 12.78
N MET A 406 3.27 -5.47 11.49
CA MET A 406 2.39 -6.38 10.76
C MET A 406 2.96 -7.80 10.74
N TRP A 407 4.25 -7.95 10.45
CA TRP A 407 4.92 -9.26 10.42
C TRP A 407 4.95 -9.94 11.78
N ALA A 408 5.21 -9.18 12.86
CA ALA A 408 5.18 -9.70 14.22
C ALA A 408 3.77 -10.15 14.62
N LEU A 409 2.72 -9.35 14.30
CA LEU A 409 1.32 -9.73 14.54
C LEU A 409 0.92 -11.01 13.81
N GLU A 410 1.36 -11.21 12.57
CA GLU A 410 1.08 -12.42 11.79
C GLU A 410 1.77 -13.65 12.35
N GLY A 411 2.97 -13.50 12.93
CA GLY A 411 3.74 -14.55 13.60
C GLY A 411 3.34 -14.78 15.06
N SER A 412 2.49 -13.93 15.64
CA SER A 412 2.14 -14.00 17.06
C SER A 412 1.24 -15.20 17.37
N SER A 413 1.50 -15.84 18.53
CA SER A 413 0.58 -16.77 19.16
C SER A 413 0.09 -16.15 20.45
N GLY A 414 -1.15 -15.67 20.46
CA GLY A 414 -1.71 -14.87 21.54
C GLY A 414 -3.13 -15.29 21.91
N PRO A 415 -3.91 -14.41 22.53
CA PRO A 415 -5.28 -14.72 22.91
C PRO A 415 -6.20 -14.99 21.71
N ARG A 416 -5.76 -14.60 20.49
CA ARG A 416 -6.46 -14.88 19.25
C ARG A 416 -5.44 -15.03 18.10
N ASN A 417 -5.31 -16.24 17.56
CA ASN A 417 -4.32 -16.59 16.53
C ASN A 417 -4.86 -16.45 15.10
N LEU A 418 -6.17 -16.44 14.90
CA LEU A 418 -6.80 -16.26 13.59
C LEU A 418 -7.74 -15.06 13.62
N GLY A 419 -7.72 -14.28 12.53
CA GLY A 419 -8.70 -13.22 12.34
C GLY A 419 -8.47 -11.94 13.16
N LEU A 420 -7.26 -11.73 13.72
CA LEU A 420 -6.89 -10.42 14.30
C LEU A 420 -7.15 -9.29 13.31
N GLY A 421 -6.74 -9.49 12.04
CA GLY A 421 -7.07 -8.60 10.93
C GLY A 421 -6.52 -7.20 11.09
N TYR A 422 -5.19 -7.03 11.06
CA TYR A 422 -4.52 -5.73 11.21
C TYR A 422 -5.02 -4.71 10.17
N TRP A 423 -5.07 -5.07 8.87
CA TRP A 423 -5.62 -4.18 7.84
C TRP A 423 -7.07 -3.78 8.07
N ARG A 424 -7.87 -4.66 8.67
CA ARG A 424 -9.25 -4.35 9.05
C ARG A 424 -9.30 -3.35 10.20
N GLU A 425 -8.39 -3.45 11.14
CA GLU A 425 -8.25 -2.47 12.22
C GLU A 425 -7.91 -1.09 11.67
N LEU A 426 -6.87 -1.00 10.82
CA LEU A 426 -6.51 0.24 10.12
C LEU A 426 -7.73 0.84 9.39
N ALA A 427 -8.47 0.00 8.66
CA ALA A 427 -9.65 0.42 7.90
C ALA A 427 -10.79 0.94 8.79
N CYS A 428 -10.99 0.41 10.00
CA CYS A 428 -12.00 0.93 10.94
C CYS A 428 -11.74 2.41 11.28
N HIS A 429 -10.49 2.75 11.56
CA HIS A 429 -10.06 4.12 11.86
C HIS A 429 -10.06 5.00 10.61
N TYR A 430 -9.44 4.53 9.53
CA TYR A 430 -9.35 5.27 8.29
C TYR A 430 -10.71 5.65 7.71
N ASN A 431 -11.62 4.67 7.61
CA ASN A 431 -12.92 4.89 6.99
C ASN A 431 -13.76 5.94 7.73
N ALA A 432 -13.64 5.99 9.06
CA ALA A 432 -14.35 6.99 9.85
C ALA A 432 -13.77 8.41 9.63
N LEU A 433 -12.44 8.54 9.60
CA LEU A 433 -11.76 9.81 9.28
C LEU A 433 -12.07 10.28 7.85
N ALA A 434 -12.00 9.38 6.87
CA ALA A 434 -12.30 9.71 5.48
C ALA A 434 -13.77 10.16 5.27
N ARG A 435 -14.74 9.51 5.95
CA ARG A 435 -16.14 9.96 5.94
C ARG A 435 -16.34 11.31 6.61
N ALA A 436 -15.51 11.63 7.61
CA ALA A 436 -15.48 12.97 8.21
C ALA A 436 -14.78 14.01 7.31
N GLY A 437 -14.26 13.60 6.16
CA GLY A 437 -13.54 14.46 5.22
C GLY A 437 -12.14 14.86 5.70
N VAL A 438 -11.55 14.11 6.61
CA VAL A 438 -10.19 14.33 7.13
C VAL A 438 -9.18 13.63 6.22
N THR A 439 -8.17 14.37 5.79
CA THR A 439 -7.03 13.79 5.06
C THR A 439 -6.15 12.99 6.01
N VAL A 440 -5.82 11.77 5.60
CA VAL A 440 -5.04 10.84 6.42
C VAL A 440 -3.73 10.49 5.69
N ASP A 441 -2.63 10.56 6.42
CA ASP A 441 -1.35 10.01 5.99
C ASP A 441 -1.06 8.71 6.76
N PHE A 442 -0.35 7.77 6.12
CA PHE A 442 0.16 6.57 6.78
C PHE A 442 1.65 6.74 7.08
N ILE A 443 2.01 6.51 8.34
CA ILE A 443 3.38 6.74 8.81
C ILE A 443 3.94 5.49 9.49
N GLY A 444 5.24 5.25 9.32
CA GLY A 444 5.98 4.25 10.11
C GLY A 444 6.47 4.83 11.43
N GLN A 445 6.91 3.97 12.34
CA GLN A 445 7.44 4.38 13.66
C GLN A 445 8.70 5.26 13.57
N GLY A 446 9.41 5.24 12.43
CA GLY A 446 10.54 6.14 12.18
C GLY A 446 10.15 7.59 11.87
N SER A 447 8.88 7.86 11.55
CA SER A 447 8.43 9.15 11.02
C SER A 447 8.44 10.28 12.06
N ASP A 448 8.49 11.52 11.57
CA ASP A 448 8.21 12.71 12.37
C ASP A 448 6.70 12.96 12.45
N LEU A 449 6.24 13.38 13.63
CA LEU A 449 4.83 13.68 13.90
C LEU A 449 4.47 15.17 13.71
N ALA A 450 5.43 16.00 13.33
CA ALA A 450 5.21 17.42 13.12
C ALA A 450 4.20 17.69 12.00
N GLY A 451 3.28 18.63 12.25
CA GLY A 451 2.24 19.05 11.29
C GLY A 451 0.96 18.21 11.33
N TYR A 452 0.91 17.14 12.11
CA TYR A 452 -0.34 16.45 12.41
C TYR A 452 -1.00 17.03 13.68
N SER A 453 -2.31 16.94 13.77
CA SER A 453 -3.08 17.25 14.99
C SER A 453 -3.61 15.99 15.66
N LEU A 454 -3.72 14.89 14.91
CA LEU A 454 -4.23 13.61 15.36
C LEU A 454 -3.31 12.48 14.86
N VAL A 455 -2.88 11.60 15.77
CA VAL A 455 -2.12 10.40 15.46
C VAL A 455 -2.86 9.18 16.01
N VAL A 456 -3.11 8.21 15.16
CA VAL A 456 -3.77 6.94 15.51
C VAL A 456 -2.77 5.81 15.42
N ALA A 457 -2.61 5.03 16.47
CA ALA A 457 -1.71 3.88 16.57
C ALA A 457 -2.51 2.58 16.79
N PRO A 458 -3.11 2.00 15.73
CA PRO A 458 -3.97 0.83 15.84
C PRO A 458 -3.15 -0.45 15.99
N MET A 459 -3.44 -1.27 17.01
CA MET A 459 -2.79 -2.58 17.21
C MET A 459 -1.27 -2.51 17.03
N LEU A 460 -0.62 -1.52 17.62
CA LEU A 460 0.82 -1.33 17.54
C LEU A 460 1.53 -2.30 18.51
N TYR A 461 1.38 -3.60 18.23
CA TYR A 461 1.86 -4.74 19.01
C TYR A 461 3.37 -4.65 19.26
N LEU A 462 4.14 -4.51 18.17
CA LEU A 462 5.56 -4.22 18.20
C LEU A 462 5.73 -2.69 18.33
N LEU A 463 6.01 -2.22 19.52
CA LEU A 463 6.21 -0.80 19.81
C LEU A 463 7.68 -0.50 20.12
N ARG A 464 8.27 0.37 19.32
CA ARG A 464 9.62 0.89 19.54
C ARG A 464 9.61 1.91 20.67
N GLU A 465 10.62 1.85 21.52
CA GLU A 465 10.74 2.74 22.68
C GLU A 465 10.83 4.22 22.27
N ASP A 466 11.64 4.54 21.25
CA ASP A 466 11.76 5.89 20.71
C ASP A 466 10.43 6.44 20.16
N PHE A 467 9.57 5.56 19.63
CA PHE A 467 8.26 5.96 19.10
C PHE A 467 7.24 6.16 20.23
N ALA A 468 7.25 5.33 21.27
CA ALA A 468 6.44 5.57 22.46
C ALA A 468 6.73 6.95 23.06
N GLU A 469 7.99 7.32 23.21
CA GLU A 469 8.39 8.66 23.65
C GLU A 469 7.93 9.78 22.69
N LYS A 470 7.98 9.55 21.36
CA LYS A 470 7.47 10.52 20.38
C LYS A 470 5.97 10.77 20.58
N LEU A 471 5.16 9.71 20.78
CA LEU A 471 3.73 9.82 21.05
C LEU A 471 3.47 10.63 22.33
N CYS A 472 4.21 10.34 23.41
CA CYS A 472 4.10 11.08 24.66
C CYS A 472 4.44 12.58 24.48
N ARG A 473 5.52 12.88 23.77
CA ARG A 473 5.90 14.28 23.47
C ARG A 473 4.88 14.98 22.59
N PHE A 474 4.32 14.29 21.61
CA PHE A 474 3.30 14.82 20.71
C PHE A 474 2.03 15.19 21.48
N ALA A 475 1.52 14.31 22.36
CA ALA A 475 0.35 14.60 23.19
C ALA A 475 0.61 15.78 24.14
N ARG A 476 1.76 15.79 24.86
CA ARG A 476 2.10 16.89 25.79
C ARG A 476 2.12 18.27 25.10
N ARG A 477 2.40 18.33 23.81
CA ARG A 477 2.42 19.57 23.00
C ARG A 477 1.07 19.99 22.44
N GLY A 478 0.00 19.25 22.70
CA GLY A 478 -1.36 19.57 22.26
C GLY A 478 -1.93 18.64 21.19
N GLY A 479 -1.17 17.61 20.78
CA GLY A 479 -1.65 16.60 19.85
C GLY A 479 -2.66 15.65 20.48
N THR A 480 -3.51 15.07 19.65
CA THR A 480 -4.42 13.99 20.04
C THR A 480 -3.85 12.65 19.60
N VAL A 481 -3.72 11.69 20.52
CA VAL A 481 -3.26 10.32 20.25
C VAL A 481 -4.41 9.35 20.49
N VAL A 482 -4.58 8.39 19.57
CA VAL A 482 -5.49 7.25 19.76
C VAL A 482 -4.68 5.97 19.68
N VAL A 483 -4.74 5.15 20.73
CA VAL A 483 -4.11 3.83 20.80
C VAL A 483 -5.20 2.79 20.89
N SER A 484 -5.10 1.69 20.14
CA SER A 484 -6.07 0.61 20.26
C SER A 484 -5.48 -0.63 20.94
N GLN A 485 -6.33 -1.60 21.19
CA GLN A 485 -6.01 -2.89 21.83
C GLN A 485 -4.78 -3.55 21.20
N TRP A 486 -4.13 -4.42 21.95
CA TRP A 486 -2.97 -5.22 21.55
C TRP A 486 -1.77 -4.36 21.12
N SER A 487 -1.62 -3.18 21.74
CA SER A 487 -0.48 -2.27 21.53
C SER A 487 0.56 -2.38 22.64
N GLY A 488 1.84 -2.11 22.34
CA GLY A 488 2.93 -2.05 23.29
C GLY A 488 3.19 -3.37 24.03
N VAL A 489 3.13 -4.49 23.31
CA VAL A 489 3.26 -5.84 23.87
C VAL A 489 4.70 -6.35 23.76
N VAL A 490 5.33 -6.16 22.61
CA VAL A 490 6.68 -6.65 22.31
C VAL A 490 7.63 -5.55 21.88
N ASP A 491 8.91 -5.83 21.97
CA ASP A 491 9.99 -4.99 21.46
C ASP A 491 10.32 -5.29 19.98
N GLU A 492 11.39 -4.69 19.46
CA GLU A 492 11.82 -4.84 18.06
C GLU A 492 12.29 -6.25 17.70
N SER A 493 12.52 -7.11 18.68
CA SER A 493 12.91 -8.52 18.49
C SER A 493 11.75 -9.49 18.66
N ASP A 494 10.53 -8.96 18.82
CA ASP A 494 9.31 -9.71 19.13
C ASP A 494 9.35 -10.39 20.52
N LEU A 495 10.14 -9.81 21.46
CA LEU A 495 10.13 -10.24 22.86
C LEU A 495 9.10 -9.45 23.64
N CYS A 496 8.32 -10.15 24.48
CA CYS A 496 7.40 -9.51 25.41
C CYS A 496 8.14 -8.53 26.32
N ARG A 497 7.63 -7.31 26.38
CA ARG A 497 8.10 -6.31 27.36
C ARG A 497 7.76 -6.76 28.78
N LEU A 498 8.68 -6.58 29.70
CA LEU A 498 8.46 -6.85 31.12
C LEU A 498 7.89 -5.61 31.78
N GLY A 499 6.83 -5.78 32.58
CA GLY A 499 6.13 -4.71 33.27
C GLY A 499 4.74 -4.42 32.67
N ASP A 500 4.21 -3.26 33.01
CA ASP A 500 2.86 -2.87 32.62
C ASP A 500 2.75 -2.58 31.10
N THR A 501 1.65 -2.98 30.53
CA THR A 501 1.32 -2.76 29.10
C THR A 501 0.07 -1.87 28.97
N PRO A 502 -0.05 -1.07 27.91
CA PRO A 502 0.86 -0.87 26.77
C PRO A 502 2.20 -0.25 27.21
N TYR A 503 3.30 -0.99 26.99
CA TYR A 503 4.62 -0.57 27.45
C TYR A 503 5.00 0.83 26.93
N GLY A 504 5.53 1.67 27.83
CA GLY A 504 5.92 3.05 27.51
C GLY A 504 4.77 4.02 27.29
N LEU A 505 3.50 3.58 27.39
CA LEU A 505 2.31 4.41 27.15
C LEU A 505 1.35 4.45 28.36
N THR A 506 1.61 3.71 29.44
CA THR A 506 0.69 3.61 30.59
C THR A 506 0.45 4.95 31.28
N GLU A 507 1.48 5.81 31.40
CA GLU A 507 1.33 7.17 31.90
C GLU A 507 0.58 8.07 30.92
N LEU A 508 0.89 7.97 29.62
CA LEU A 508 0.18 8.71 28.58
C LEU A 508 -1.30 8.41 28.57
N LEU A 509 -1.65 7.14 28.80
CA LEU A 509 -3.02 6.64 28.71
C LEU A 509 -3.78 6.69 30.04
N GLY A 510 -3.10 6.91 31.17
CA GLY A 510 -3.72 6.91 32.50
C GLY A 510 -4.31 5.56 32.92
N LEU A 511 -3.82 4.48 32.32
CA LEU A 511 -4.29 3.10 32.55
C LEU A 511 -3.21 2.08 32.17
N ARG A 512 -3.43 0.84 32.61
CA ARG A 512 -2.68 -0.34 32.19
C ARG A 512 -3.61 -1.48 31.85
N ARG A 513 -3.20 -2.41 31.02
CA ARG A 513 -3.93 -3.65 30.74
C ARG A 513 -3.78 -4.60 31.93
N ALA A 514 -4.88 -4.98 32.56
CA ALA A 514 -4.91 -5.96 33.63
C ALA A 514 -5.13 -7.37 33.10
N GLU A 515 -6.09 -7.53 32.16
CA GLU A 515 -6.47 -8.81 31.59
C GLU A 515 -6.78 -8.66 30.09
N ILE A 516 -6.87 -9.78 29.39
CA ILE A 516 -7.25 -9.85 27.99
C ILE A 516 -8.06 -11.12 27.75
N ASP A 517 -9.17 -11.00 27.03
CA ASP A 517 -10.03 -12.10 26.62
C ASP A 517 -10.23 -12.12 25.10
N GLY A 518 -10.03 -13.30 24.48
CA GLY A 518 -10.25 -13.51 23.06
C GLY A 518 -11.70 -13.86 22.78
N LEU A 519 -12.31 -13.22 21.78
CA LEU A 519 -13.69 -13.49 21.39
C LEU A 519 -13.74 -14.40 20.14
N TYR A 520 -14.63 -15.40 20.13
CA TYR A 520 -14.95 -16.16 18.91
C TYR A 520 -15.62 -15.27 17.87
N ASP A 521 -15.67 -15.70 16.61
CA ASP A 521 -16.21 -14.89 15.51
C ASP A 521 -17.70 -14.52 15.69
N GLU A 522 -18.45 -15.33 16.41
CA GLU A 522 -19.88 -15.15 16.71
C GLU A 522 -20.11 -14.30 17.97
N GLU A 523 -19.08 -14.13 18.79
CA GLU A 523 -19.22 -13.43 20.07
C GLU A 523 -19.08 -11.91 19.90
N ARG A 524 -19.86 -11.22 20.71
CA ARG A 524 -19.79 -9.76 20.88
C ARG A 524 -19.95 -9.46 22.37
N ARG A 525 -19.37 -8.34 22.80
CA ARG A 525 -19.60 -7.82 24.16
C ARG A 525 -20.21 -6.44 24.06
N ARG A 526 -21.34 -6.27 24.71
CA ARG A 526 -22.03 -4.98 24.76
C ARG A 526 -21.23 -3.98 25.58
N CYS A 527 -21.11 -2.75 25.04
CA CYS A 527 -20.47 -1.62 25.71
C CYS A 527 -21.45 -0.45 25.72
N ILE A 528 -21.54 0.21 26.87
CA ILE A 528 -22.43 1.35 27.10
C ILE A 528 -21.62 2.62 27.42
N PRO A 529 -22.14 3.81 27.11
CA PRO A 529 -21.53 5.07 27.51
C PRO A 529 -21.31 5.14 29.01
N ALA A 530 -20.12 5.57 29.42
CA ALA A 530 -19.85 5.80 30.82
C ALA A 530 -20.62 7.02 31.34
N PRO A 531 -21.11 7.00 32.59
CA PRO A 531 -21.78 8.16 33.17
C PRO A 531 -20.82 9.37 33.20
N GLY A 532 -21.26 10.52 32.68
CA GLY A 532 -20.45 11.74 32.65
C GLY A 532 -19.30 11.74 31.63
N ALA A 533 -19.29 10.84 30.67
CA ALA A 533 -18.28 10.80 29.62
C ALA A 533 -18.18 12.15 28.87
N PRO A 534 -16.96 12.68 28.69
CA PRO A 534 -16.78 14.02 28.09
C PRO A 534 -17.09 14.05 26.58
N LEU A 535 -17.12 12.89 25.93
CA LEU A 535 -17.47 12.75 24.51
C LEU A 535 -18.72 11.89 24.40
N PRO A 536 -19.81 12.38 23.77
CA PRO A 536 -21.04 11.58 23.59
C PRO A 536 -20.82 10.51 22.54
N LEU A 537 -20.69 9.26 22.95
CA LEU A 537 -20.52 8.09 22.11
C LEU A 537 -21.78 7.19 22.19
N PRO A 538 -22.15 6.49 21.11
CA PRO A 538 -23.26 5.54 21.15
C PRO A 538 -22.86 4.27 21.91
N ALA A 539 -23.83 3.54 22.45
CA ALA A 539 -23.64 2.16 22.84
C ALA A 539 -23.16 1.34 21.63
N THR A 540 -22.28 0.37 21.86
CA THR A 540 -21.61 -0.37 20.80
C THR A 540 -21.35 -1.82 21.20
N GLN A 541 -20.72 -2.58 20.32
CA GLN A 541 -20.30 -3.95 20.56
C GLN A 541 -18.79 -4.08 20.31
N ALA A 542 -18.11 -4.68 21.28
CA ALA A 542 -16.73 -5.13 21.15
C ALA A 542 -16.64 -6.44 20.38
N SER A 543 -15.57 -6.64 19.64
CA SER A 543 -15.30 -7.83 18.83
C SER A 543 -13.81 -8.13 18.77
N VAL A 544 -13.45 -9.34 18.35
CA VAL A 544 -12.06 -9.83 18.19
C VAL A 544 -11.41 -10.20 19.52
N LEU A 545 -11.19 -9.22 20.39
CA LEU A 545 -10.71 -9.39 21.75
C LEU A 545 -11.18 -8.22 22.63
N CYS A 546 -11.23 -8.47 23.91
CA CYS A 546 -11.49 -7.47 24.95
C CYS A 546 -10.26 -7.37 25.85
N GLU A 547 -9.63 -6.24 25.88
CA GLU A 547 -8.72 -5.93 26.99
C GLU A 547 -9.50 -5.35 28.14
N VAL A 548 -9.08 -5.69 29.36
CA VAL A 548 -9.68 -5.18 30.60
C VAL A 548 -8.67 -4.21 31.25
N PRO A 549 -8.81 -2.90 31.02
CA PRO A 549 -7.92 -1.92 31.62
C PRO A 549 -8.16 -1.74 33.12
N ALA A 550 -7.08 -1.58 33.87
CA ALA A 550 -7.09 -1.01 35.19
C ALA A 550 -6.63 0.45 35.11
N LEU A 551 -7.39 1.36 35.72
CA LEU A 551 -7.04 2.78 35.79
C LEU A 551 -5.85 3.02 36.73
N ASN A 552 -4.99 3.98 36.39
CA ASN A 552 -3.89 4.37 37.27
C ASN A 552 -4.42 4.99 38.59
N GLU A 553 -3.74 4.75 39.68
CA GLU A 553 -4.19 5.20 40.99
C GLU A 553 -4.06 6.72 41.19
N THR A 554 -2.99 7.31 40.69
CA THR A 554 -2.66 8.73 40.93
C THR A 554 -3.18 9.66 39.82
N ASP A 555 -3.24 9.20 38.58
CA ASP A 555 -3.64 9.99 37.42
C ASP A 555 -4.45 9.09 36.45
N PRO A 556 -5.72 8.80 36.81
CA PRO A 556 -6.54 7.86 36.08
C PRO A 556 -7.14 8.47 34.80
N ALA A 557 -7.24 7.66 33.76
CA ALA A 557 -8.05 7.99 32.59
C ALA A 557 -9.54 8.11 32.96
N THR A 558 -10.27 8.91 32.20
CA THR A 558 -11.72 9.01 32.27
C THR A 558 -12.38 7.98 31.32
N PRO A 559 -13.20 7.05 31.83
CA PRO A 559 -13.91 6.12 30.96
C PRO A 559 -14.87 6.84 30.00
N LEU A 560 -14.89 6.39 28.75
CA LEU A 560 -15.84 6.80 27.70
C LEU A 560 -16.91 5.75 27.50
N LEU A 561 -16.51 4.48 27.48
CA LEU A 561 -17.38 3.31 27.42
C LEU A 561 -17.03 2.34 28.53
N LEU A 562 -18.02 1.63 29.03
CA LEU A 562 -17.88 0.51 29.97
C LEU A 562 -18.38 -0.77 29.30
N TYR A 563 -17.72 -1.89 29.57
CA TYR A 563 -18.31 -3.20 29.30
C TYR A 563 -19.56 -3.39 30.15
N ASP A 564 -20.62 -3.91 29.57
CA ASP A 564 -21.93 -4.02 30.24
C ASP A 564 -22.30 -5.48 30.56
N GLU A 565 -21.45 -6.40 30.21
CA GLU A 565 -21.65 -7.83 30.40
C GLU A 565 -20.34 -8.57 30.65
N ASP A 566 -20.44 -9.83 31.01
CA ASP A 566 -19.35 -10.72 31.39
C ASP A 566 -18.73 -10.39 32.79
N TYR A 567 -17.72 -11.16 33.21
CA TYR A 567 -17.08 -11.03 34.51
C TYR A 567 -16.34 -9.68 34.70
N PHE A 568 -16.02 -9.01 33.59
CA PHE A 568 -15.39 -7.69 33.60
C PHE A 568 -16.38 -6.53 33.36
N ALA A 569 -17.68 -6.78 33.57
CA ALA A 569 -18.68 -5.70 33.46
C ALA A 569 -18.34 -4.54 34.40
N GLY A 570 -18.47 -3.31 33.87
CA GLY A 570 -18.07 -2.09 34.58
C GLY A 570 -16.62 -1.66 34.33
N ALA A 571 -15.76 -2.50 33.76
CA ALA A 571 -14.42 -2.10 33.34
C ALA A 571 -14.46 -1.18 32.10
N PRO A 572 -13.50 -0.25 31.95
CA PRO A 572 -13.43 0.62 30.79
C PRO A 572 -13.22 -0.16 29.49
N ALA A 573 -14.08 0.04 28.49
CA ALA A 573 -13.91 -0.46 27.12
C ALA A 573 -13.26 0.59 26.22
N ALA A 574 -13.44 1.89 26.54
CA ALA A 574 -12.71 3.01 25.96
C ALA A 574 -12.51 4.10 27.03
N ALA A 575 -11.41 4.80 26.94
CA ALA A 575 -11.06 5.86 27.92
C ALA A 575 -10.31 7.02 27.24
N VAL A 576 -10.31 8.17 27.89
CA VAL A 576 -9.52 9.34 27.52
C VAL A 576 -8.71 9.83 28.70
N HIS A 577 -7.48 10.24 28.44
CA HIS A 577 -6.58 10.81 29.44
C HIS A 577 -6.01 12.14 28.94
N PRO A 578 -6.11 13.24 29.71
CA PRO A 578 -5.44 14.50 29.38
C PRO A 578 -3.93 14.34 29.58
N CYS A 579 -3.14 14.88 28.65
CA CYS A 579 -1.69 14.80 28.73
C CYS A 579 -1.05 16.13 28.31
N GLY A 580 -0.64 16.95 29.27
CA GLY A 580 -0.16 18.30 28.99
C GLY A 580 -1.25 19.16 28.34
N ASN A 581 -0.98 19.66 27.12
CA ASN A 581 -1.96 20.44 26.35
C ASN A 581 -2.83 19.57 25.43
N GLY A 582 -2.57 18.26 25.32
CA GLY A 582 -3.28 17.35 24.44
C GLY A 582 -3.98 16.23 25.17
N ARG A 583 -4.29 15.15 24.47
CA ARG A 583 -5.08 14.03 24.99
C ARG A 583 -4.66 12.71 24.37
N ALA A 584 -4.83 11.63 25.14
CA ALA A 584 -4.67 10.27 24.65
C ALA A 584 -5.96 9.47 24.85
N TYR A 585 -6.37 8.75 23.82
CA TYR A 585 -7.53 7.88 23.83
C TYR A 585 -7.06 6.43 23.77
N TYR A 586 -7.71 5.57 24.52
CA TYR A 586 -7.48 4.14 24.48
C TYR A 586 -8.75 3.40 24.11
N LEU A 587 -8.64 2.49 23.15
CA LEU A 587 -9.73 1.64 22.69
C LEU A 587 -9.38 0.19 23.01
N ALA A 588 -10.03 -0.41 24.01
CA ALA A 588 -9.69 -1.72 24.55
C ALA A 588 -10.22 -2.89 23.71
N SER A 589 -10.90 -2.60 22.59
CA SER A 589 -11.47 -3.59 21.66
C SER A 589 -11.70 -2.97 20.29
N ARG A 590 -12.00 -3.81 19.30
CA ARG A 590 -12.56 -3.34 18.01
C ARG A 590 -14.07 -3.16 18.13
N PHE A 591 -14.54 -1.98 17.75
CA PHE A 591 -15.95 -1.60 17.87
C PHE A 591 -16.68 -1.55 16.53
N THR A 592 -17.97 -1.17 16.57
CA THR A 592 -18.80 -1.03 15.38
C THR A 592 -18.46 0.23 14.57
N ARG A 593 -18.88 0.25 13.31
CA ARG A 593 -18.74 1.41 12.42
C ARG A 593 -19.28 2.71 13.03
N ASP A 594 -20.46 2.64 13.66
CA ASP A 594 -21.15 3.82 14.20
C ASP A 594 -20.37 4.44 15.35
N PHE A 595 -19.74 3.59 16.19
CA PHE A 595 -18.83 4.06 17.24
C PHE A 595 -17.65 4.83 16.65
N TYR A 596 -16.92 4.26 15.68
CA TYR A 596 -15.79 4.95 15.05
C TYR A 596 -16.23 6.24 14.37
N SER A 597 -17.38 6.26 13.72
CA SER A 597 -17.91 7.46 13.07
C SER A 597 -18.19 8.57 14.08
N ALA A 598 -18.81 8.26 15.23
CA ALA A 598 -19.08 9.21 16.30
C ALA A 598 -17.76 9.69 16.96
N LEU A 599 -16.84 8.77 17.26
CA LEU A 599 -15.54 9.07 17.85
C LEU A 599 -14.79 10.08 16.97
N TYR A 600 -14.55 9.75 15.71
CA TYR A 600 -13.72 10.59 14.84
C TYR A 600 -14.40 11.88 14.40
N ALA A 601 -15.74 11.94 14.33
CA ALA A 601 -16.45 13.21 14.19
C ALA A 601 -16.25 14.13 15.41
N GLY A 602 -16.17 13.56 16.61
CA GLY A 602 -15.82 14.28 17.82
C GLY A 602 -14.35 14.77 17.81
N LEU A 603 -13.42 13.84 17.58
CA LEU A 603 -11.98 14.14 17.58
C LEU A 603 -11.59 15.15 16.49
N ALA A 604 -12.17 15.07 15.31
CA ALA A 604 -11.91 16.04 14.24
C ALA A 604 -12.32 17.46 14.65
N ARG A 605 -13.47 17.61 15.32
CA ARG A 605 -13.91 18.92 15.86
C ARG A 605 -12.97 19.41 16.99
N GLU A 606 -12.62 18.55 17.94
CA GLU A 606 -11.73 18.89 19.05
C GLU A 606 -10.34 19.29 18.58
N ALA A 607 -9.80 18.57 17.60
CA ALA A 607 -8.50 18.84 17.00
C ALA A 607 -8.51 19.97 15.96
N GLY A 608 -9.68 20.58 15.70
CA GLY A 608 -9.81 21.66 14.73
C GLY A 608 -9.50 21.25 13.28
N LEU A 609 -9.76 19.98 12.93
CA LEU A 609 -9.50 19.47 11.58
C LEU A 609 -10.64 19.91 10.62
N PRO A 610 -10.34 20.72 9.59
CA PRO A 610 -11.37 21.12 8.65
C PRO A 610 -11.74 19.94 7.75
N PRO A 611 -13.06 19.68 7.54
CA PRO A 611 -13.50 18.65 6.61
C PRO A 611 -13.21 19.07 5.16
N ALA A 612 -13.06 18.08 4.26
CA ALA A 612 -12.82 18.34 2.84
C ALA A 612 -13.96 19.14 2.21
N SER A 613 -15.23 18.79 2.50
CA SER A 613 -16.40 19.55 2.02
C SER A 613 -16.81 20.61 3.03
N PRO A 614 -17.14 21.83 2.58
CA PRO A 614 -17.69 22.89 3.46
C PRO A 614 -19.14 22.60 3.89
N LEU A 615 -19.83 21.69 3.22
CA LEU A 615 -21.20 21.30 3.50
C LEU A 615 -21.26 19.81 3.84
N SER A 616 -22.28 19.44 4.63
CA SER A 616 -22.59 18.04 4.89
C SER A 616 -22.99 17.33 3.58
N LEU A 617 -22.44 16.13 3.38
CA LEU A 617 -22.72 15.31 2.21
C LEU A 617 -23.67 14.17 2.55
N PRO A 618 -24.49 13.71 1.58
CA PRO A 618 -25.30 12.51 1.75
C PRO A 618 -24.47 11.26 2.07
N ALA A 619 -25.08 10.27 2.71
CA ALA A 619 -24.44 8.98 2.92
C ALA A 619 -23.98 8.36 1.58
N GLY A 620 -22.80 7.80 1.55
CA GLY A 620 -22.21 7.24 0.32
C GLY A 620 -21.66 8.28 -0.66
N VAL A 621 -21.65 9.56 -0.29
CA VAL A 621 -20.95 10.61 -1.05
C VAL A 621 -19.69 11.01 -0.29
N LEU A 622 -18.54 10.88 -0.92
CA LEU A 622 -17.22 11.14 -0.35
C LEU A 622 -16.63 12.42 -0.92
N ALA A 623 -15.80 13.09 -0.12
CA ALA A 623 -15.04 14.25 -0.58
C ALA A 623 -13.57 14.15 -0.20
N ALA A 624 -12.70 14.61 -1.10
CA ALA A 624 -11.27 14.74 -0.86
C ALA A 624 -10.74 16.09 -1.40
N ARG A 625 -9.65 16.58 -0.78
CA ARG A 625 -8.99 17.83 -1.20
C ARG A 625 -7.59 17.57 -1.71
N ARG A 626 -7.26 18.27 -2.78
CA ARG A 626 -5.92 18.33 -3.33
C ARG A 626 -5.65 19.78 -3.75
N ASP A 627 -4.77 20.49 -3.03
CA ASP A 627 -4.41 21.92 -3.26
C ASP A 627 -5.49 22.75 -3.96
N GLY A 628 -6.38 23.39 -3.28
CA GLY A 628 -7.42 24.21 -3.88
C GLY A 628 -8.46 23.49 -4.77
N LEU A 629 -8.32 22.18 -4.97
CA LEU A 629 -9.32 21.35 -5.66
C LEU A 629 -10.14 20.55 -4.65
N LEU A 630 -11.45 20.54 -4.85
CA LEU A 630 -12.42 19.74 -4.11
C LEU A 630 -13.03 18.70 -5.05
N PHE A 631 -12.78 17.44 -4.77
CA PHE A 631 -13.39 16.30 -5.46
C PHE A 631 -14.55 15.79 -4.63
N VAL A 632 -15.72 15.59 -5.25
CA VAL A 632 -16.89 15.00 -4.61
C VAL A 632 -17.40 13.85 -5.47
N GLN A 633 -17.54 12.68 -4.85
CA GLN A 633 -17.79 11.42 -5.53
C GLN A 633 -19.01 10.72 -4.95
N ASN A 634 -19.98 10.47 -5.79
CA ASN A 634 -21.17 9.68 -5.45
C ASN A 634 -20.88 8.18 -5.62
N CYS A 635 -20.78 7.44 -4.53
CA CYS A 635 -20.60 5.99 -4.55
C CYS A 635 -21.93 5.22 -4.58
N ASN A 636 -23.09 5.90 -4.61
CA ASN A 636 -24.41 5.29 -4.63
C ASN A 636 -24.81 4.87 -6.05
N PRO A 637 -25.68 3.84 -6.18
CA PRO A 637 -26.21 3.40 -7.47
C PRO A 637 -27.37 4.28 -7.98
N CYS A 638 -27.62 5.41 -7.35
CA CYS A 638 -28.64 6.40 -7.70
C CYS A 638 -28.05 7.80 -7.70
N PRO A 639 -28.68 8.76 -8.39
CA PRO A 639 -28.27 10.16 -8.32
C PRO A 639 -28.39 10.73 -6.90
N GLU A 640 -27.44 11.57 -6.51
CA GLU A 640 -27.40 12.24 -5.20
C GLU A 640 -27.15 13.75 -5.38
N LYS A 641 -27.83 14.55 -4.57
CA LYS A 641 -27.56 15.99 -4.55
C LYS A 641 -26.37 16.27 -3.62
N ALA A 642 -25.35 16.87 -4.16
CA ALA A 642 -24.18 17.28 -3.40
C ALA A 642 -23.75 18.71 -3.81
N LEU A 643 -23.51 19.57 -2.83
CA LEU A 643 -23.26 20.99 -3.04
C LEU A 643 -24.39 21.64 -3.87
N ASP A 644 -24.07 22.20 -5.02
CA ASP A 644 -24.99 22.89 -5.94
C ASP A 644 -25.43 22.04 -7.14
N THR A 645 -25.07 20.76 -7.16
CA THR A 645 -25.30 19.87 -8.33
C THR A 645 -25.92 18.55 -7.95
N VAL A 646 -26.44 17.82 -8.94
CA VAL A 646 -26.85 16.43 -8.84
C VAL A 646 -25.79 15.57 -9.50
N LEU A 647 -25.13 14.73 -8.72
CA LEU A 647 -24.18 13.75 -9.20
C LEU A 647 -24.95 12.49 -9.66
N PRO A 648 -24.75 12.00 -10.89
CA PRO A 648 -25.34 10.74 -11.31
C PRO A 648 -24.86 9.55 -10.46
N ALA A 649 -25.43 8.38 -10.64
CA ALA A 649 -24.91 7.14 -10.04
C ALA A 649 -23.42 6.99 -10.38
N TYR A 650 -22.59 6.79 -9.36
CA TYR A 650 -21.13 6.68 -9.50
C TYR A 650 -20.45 7.90 -10.13
N GLY A 651 -21.10 9.06 -10.08
CA GLY A 651 -20.61 10.30 -10.67
C GLY A 651 -19.57 11.00 -9.80
N THR A 652 -18.69 11.72 -10.45
CA THR A 652 -17.66 12.57 -9.82
C THR A 652 -17.81 13.99 -10.36
N ALA A 653 -17.65 14.98 -9.49
CA ALA A 653 -17.48 16.38 -9.90
C ALA A 653 -16.31 17.01 -9.17
N VAL A 654 -15.70 18.02 -9.78
CA VAL A 654 -14.51 18.70 -9.26
C VAL A 654 -14.73 20.21 -9.29
N TRP A 655 -14.37 20.86 -8.19
CA TRP A 655 -14.41 22.31 -8.06
C TRP A 655 -13.03 22.87 -7.77
N GLN A 656 -12.73 24.01 -8.36
CA GLN A 656 -11.66 24.89 -7.90
C GLN A 656 -12.20 25.72 -6.73
N GLN A 657 -11.47 25.74 -5.63
CA GLN A 657 -11.79 26.59 -4.49
C GLN A 657 -10.84 27.77 -4.42
N ASP A 658 -11.40 28.98 -4.38
CA ASP A 658 -10.70 30.22 -4.12
C ASP A 658 -11.39 30.95 -2.94
N GLY A 659 -10.78 30.86 -1.76
CA GLY A 659 -11.39 31.28 -0.51
C GLY A 659 -12.70 30.54 -0.24
N SER A 660 -13.82 31.26 -0.17
CA SER A 660 -15.17 30.66 0.00
C SER A 660 -15.86 30.33 -1.32
N ARG A 661 -15.29 30.75 -2.46
CA ARG A 661 -15.89 30.52 -3.79
C ARG A 661 -15.51 29.15 -4.33
N LEU A 662 -16.52 28.42 -4.81
CA LEU A 662 -16.35 27.17 -5.55
C LEU A 662 -16.71 27.41 -7.03
N THR A 663 -15.81 27.07 -7.92
CA THR A 663 -16.03 27.12 -9.38
C THR A 663 -15.91 25.70 -9.92
N ARG A 664 -16.96 25.18 -10.52
CA ARG A 664 -16.98 23.83 -11.07
C ARG A 664 -16.02 23.72 -12.26
N LEU A 665 -15.18 22.68 -12.27
CA LEU A 665 -14.27 22.35 -13.36
C LEU A 665 -14.77 21.14 -14.15
N LEU A 666 -15.34 20.12 -13.48
CA LEU A 666 -15.83 18.90 -14.07
C LEU A 666 -17.23 18.56 -13.55
#